data_9eed5cb1ab25cf74030a112405e64184
#
_entry.id   9eed5cb1ab25cf74030a112405e64184
#
_cell.length_a   1.000
_cell.length_b   1.000
_cell.length_c   1.000
_cell.angle_alpha   90.00
_cell.angle_beta   90.00
_cell.angle_gamma   90.00
#
_symmetry.space_group_name_H-M   'P 1'
#
loop_
_entity.id
_entity.type
_entity.pdbx_description
1 polymer ?
#
loop_
_entity_poly.entity_id
_entity_poly.type
_entity_poly.pdbx_seq_one_letter_code
_entity_poly.pdbx_strand_id
1 'polypeptide(L)'
;MRARETGLYEMKTLVIAEKPSVAQDIVRALTPIAGKFEKHEDHFESETYVVTSAVGHLVEIQAPEKFDVKRGKWSFAHLPVIPPYFDLKPVDKTKTRLNAVVKQAKRKDVNALINACDAGREGELIFRLIEQYAGTQKAGQTIPLGKPVQRLWLQSMTPQAIRDGFDKLRSNQQMQGLADAARSRSEADWLVGINGTRAMTAFNSRDGGFFLTTVGRVQTPTLAVVVVREEQIRQFISRDYWEVHAQFDAAAGTYPGKWFNTAWKKDAEDVEKKADRVWTAAEAQAILQAVKGAKASVTEEAKPTSQASPQLFDLTSLQREANGKFGFSAKTTLSLAQSLYERHKALTYPRTDSRALPEDYLPVAKDTFNMLADSGMKHLAPHALTALNNGYIKPSKRIFDNAKVSDHFAIIPTLQAPSGLSDAEQKLYDLVVRRFMAVFFPSAEYMVTTRISTAAGHSFKTEGKVLVKPGWLAIYGKEAADEVDDAKEGDKGQNLVAVAPGEQVGVGSVESKPLKTRPPARYSEATLLGAMEGAGKMVDDDELREAMQEKGLGTPATRAAIIEGLINEKYILRDGREMIPTAKAFQLMTLLRGLGVEELSKPELTGEWEYKLSQMEQGKLSREDFMQQIANMTEHIVKKAKEYDRDTIPGDYATLSTPCPTCGGIVRENYRRYACVGKDAASDDTAAAGCGFSFGKTPAGRTFEQAEVEQFLRDKKIGPLEGFRSKAGWPFTSEIALKYNEEEKNWKLEFDFGNDKNSEETGEIVDFTGSESLGACPKCGGAVHEHGSNYICEKAVPTEGQPTPTCNFKSGKIVLQQVVEREQIAKLLSDGKTDLLEKFVSNRTRRAFKAF
;
A
#
# COMPACT_ATOMS: atom_id res chain seq x y z
N MET A 1 55.76 3.33 48.97
CA MET A 1 54.36 3.66 49.03
C MET A 1 53.92 4.37 47.74
N ARG A 2 53.32 3.66 46.74
CA ARG A 2 52.76 4.30 45.56
C ARG A 2 51.31 4.63 45.89
N ALA A 3 50.97 5.94 45.91
CA ALA A 3 49.63 6.40 46.00
C ALA A 3 48.85 5.89 44.78
N ARG A 4 47.75 5.13 45.01
CA ARG A 4 46.74 4.85 43.99
C ARG A 4 45.96 6.14 43.79
N GLU A 5 46.14 6.77 42.66
CA GLU A 5 45.24 7.79 42.18
C GLU A 5 43.88 7.12 41.92
N THR A 6 42.94 7.32 42.82
CA THR A 6 41.54 7.10 42.64
C THR A 6 41.04 8.19 41.72
N GLY A 7 41.10 7.95 40.39
CA GLY A 7 40.48 8.84 39.44
C GLY A 7 38.96 8.86 39.68
N LEU A 8 38.50 9.97 40.25
CA LEU A 8 37.09 10.34 40.22
C LEU A 8 36.70 10.56 38.75
N TYR A 9 36.16 9.53 38.11
CA TYR A 9 35.53 9.71 36.82
C TYR A 9 34.31 10.64 37.01
N GLU A 10 34.31 11.79 36.33
CA GLU A 10 33.09 12.59 36.23
C GLU A 10 31.99 11.75 35.57
N MET A 11 30.87 11.55 36.27
CA MET A 11 29.81 10.68 35.84
C MET A 11 28.99 11.38 34.78
N LYS A 12 28.79 10.69 33.66
CA LYS A 12 28.09 11.22 32.48
C LYS A 12 26.72 10.56 32.29
N THR A 13 25.84 11.25 31.59
CA THR A 13 24.55 10.73 31.16
C THR A 13 24.58 10.45 29.65
N LEU A 14 24.18 9.23 29.24
CA LEU A 14 24.06 8.85 27.84
C LEU A 14 22.70 9.21 27.31
N VAL A 15 22.68 10.01 26.24
CA VAL A 15 21.48 10.35 25.47
C VAL A 15 21.46 9.51 24.19
N ILE A 16 20.38 8.74 23.99
CA ILE A 16 20.19 7.90 22.80
C ILE A 16 19.04 8.48 21.98
N ALA A 17 19.37 9.10 20.85
CA ALA A 17 18.40 9.57 19.87
C ALA A 17 18.03 8.45 18.88
N GLU A 18 16.92 8.58 18.18
CA GLU A 18 16.52 7.61 17.16
C GLU A 18 17.33 7.75 15.87
N LYS A 19 17.71 8.98 15.52
CA LYS A 19 18.38 9.34 14.25
C LYS A 19 19.62 10.19 14.47
N PRO A 20 20.66 10.06 13.62
CA PRO A 20 21.87 10.89 13.74
C PRO A 20 21.60 12.40 13.65
N SER A 21 20.63 12.83 12.84
CA SER A 21 20.23 14.24 12.72
C SER A 21 19.69 14.79 14.05
N VAL A 22 18.85 14.02 14.73
CA VAL A 22 18.30 14.40 16.04
C VAL A 22 19.39 14.50 17.09
N ALA A 23 20.37 13.58 17.09
CA ALA A 23 21.54 13.67 17.97
C ALA A 23 22.33 14.96 17.74
N GLN A 24 22.51 15.37 16.48
CA GLN A 24 23.19 16.63 16.13
C GLN A 24 22.42 17.86 16.61
N ASP A 25 21.09 17.85 16.49
CA ASP A 25 20.22 18.94 16.94
C ASP A 25 20.25 19.06 18.49
N ILE A 26 20.24 17.92 19.19
CA ILE A 26 20.40 17.88 20.65
C ILE A 26 21.77 18.48 21.06
N VAL A 27 22.85 18.06 20.42
CA VAL A 27 24.19 18.61 20.67
C VAL A 27 24.23 20.12 20.47
N ARG A 28 23.66 20.58 19.34
CA ARG A 28 23.60 22.03 19.04
C ARG A 28 22.81 22.80 20.10
N ALA A 29 21.67 22.25 20.53
CA ALA A 29 20.82 22.88 21.53
C ALA A 29 21.47 22.92 22.93
N LEU A 30 22.22 21.86 23.29
CA LEU A 30 22.87 21.76 24.62
C LEU A 30 24.23 22.45 24.71
N THR A 31 24.93 22.71 23.61
CA THR A 31 26.27 23.34 23.61
C THR A 31 26.34 24.62 24.46
N PRO A 32 25.34 25.54 24.43
CA PRO A 32 25.38 26.75 25.24
C PRO A 32 25.32 26.51 26.75
N ILE A 33 24.78 25.38 27.20
CA ILE A 33 24.55 25.08 28.62
C ILE A 33 25.42 23.94 29.17
N ALA A 34 25.82 22.97 28.32
CA ALA A 34 26.62 21.80 28.70
C ALA A 34 28.07 21.84 28.20
N GLY A 35 28.49 22.98 27.62
CA GLY A 35 29.82 23.15 27.07
C GLY A 35 30.00 22.51 25.67
N LYS A 36 31.23 22.57 25.20
CA LYS A 36 31.59 22.09 23.86
C LYS A 36 31.54 20.55 23.84
N PHE A 37 30.92 20.01 22.80
CA PHE A 37 30.94 18.57 22.50
C PHE A 37 32.09 18.23 21.54
N GLU A 38 32.85 17.23 21.89
CA GLU A 38 33.81 16.59 20.97
C GLU A 38 33.08 15.58 20.10
N LYS A 39 33.35 15.60 18.79
CA LYS A 39 32.80 14.67 17.84
C LYS A 39 33.70 13.45 17.68
N HIS A 40 33.17 12.28 17.99
CA HIS A 40 33.76 10.98 17.73
C HIS A 40 33.09 10.30 16.53
N GLU A 41 33.55 9.12 16.15
CA GLU A 41 33.00 8.37 15.02
C GLU A 41 31.52 7.98 15.23
N ASP A 42 31.16 7.58 16.45
CA ASP A 42 29.87 7.00 16.80
C ASP A 42 29.05 7.82 17.82
N HIS A 43 29.60 8.90 18.37
CA HIS A 43 28.96 9.75 19.39
C HIS A 43 29.56 11.14 19.47
N PHE A 44 28.90 12.00 20.25
CA PHE A 44 29.40 13.31 20.71
C PHE A 44 29.56 13.25 22.20
N GLU A 45 30.59 13.87 22.74
CA GLU A 45 30.90 13.82 24.16
C GLU A 45 31.25 15.20 24.74
N SER A 46 30.64 15.57 25.87
CA SER A 46 30.97 16.70 26.69
C SER A 46 31.39 16.20 28.09
N GLU A 47 31.62 17.12 29.03
CA GLU A 47 31.89 16.75 30.43
C GLU A 47 30.72 16.01 31.08
N THR A 48 29.49 16.35 30.73
CA THR A 48 28.26 15.85 31.37
C THR A 48 27.48 14.85 30.56
N TYR A 49 27.58 14.90 29.21
CA TYR A 49 26.77 14.09 28.30
C TYR A 49 27.60 13.34 27.29
N VAL A 50 27.13 12.12 26.98
CA VAL A 50 27.48 11.37 25.78
C VAL A 50 26.21 11.31 24.93
N VAL A 51 26.24 11.80 23.71
CA VAL A 51 25.09 11.80 22.81
C VAL A 51 25.35 10.88 21.62
N THR A 52 24.53 9.85 21.46
CA THR A 52 24.60 8.92 20.34
C THR A 52 23.22 8.73 19.73
N SER A 53 23.13 7.95 18.65
CA SER A 53 21.86 7.67 18.00
C SER A 53 21.76 6.24 17.54
N ALA A 54 20.54 5.74 17.43
CA ALA A 54 20.19 4.64 16.55
C ALA A 54 20.15 5.11 15.07
N VAL A 55 19.66 4.26 14.18
CA VAL A 55 19.27 4.55 12.80
C VAL A 55 17.93 3.87 12.51
N GLY A 56 16.96 4.07 13.40
CA GLY A 56 15.74 3.28 13.51
C GLY A 56 15.97 2.00 14.32
N HIS A 57 15.24 0.92 14.01
CA HIS A 57 15.39 -0.35 14.72
C HIS A 57 16.79 -0.96 14.56
N LEU A 58 17.42 -1.25 15.68
CA LEU A 58 18.71 -1.94 15.76
C LEU A 58 18.57 -3.39 16.23
N VAL A 59 17.45 -3.71 16.87
CA VAL A 59 17.16 -4.99 17.52
C VAL A 59 15.78 -5.47 17.06
N GLU A 60 15.66 -6.75 16.83
CA GLU A 60 14.41 -7.42 16.46
C GLU A 60 14.18 -8.69 17.26
N ILE A 61 12.94 -9.19 17.29
CA ILE A 61 12.60 -10.45 17.94
C ILE A 61 13.24 -11.60 17.16
N GLN A 62 13.89 -12.51 17.89
CA GLN A 62 14.52 -13.71 17.34
C GLN A 62 13.48 -14.60 16.65
N ALA A 63 13.82 -15.12 15.47
CA ALA A 63 12.96 -16.08 14.78
C ALA A 63 12.73 -17.35 15.61
N PRO A 64 11.55 -17.97 15.51
CA PRO A 64 11.17 -19.11 16.35
C PRO A 64 12.01 -20.37 16.10
N GLU A 65 12.77 -20.44 15.00
CA GLU A 65 13.65 -21.56 14.70
C GLU A 65 14.75 -21.79 15.75
N LYS A 66 15.00 -20.81 16.62
CA LYS A 66 15.87 -20.97 17.79
C LYS A 66 15.24 -21.89 18.85
N PHE A 67 13.90 -21.86 18.94
CA PHE A 67 13.12 -22.60 19.93
C PHE A 67 12.57 -23.91 19.37
N ASP A 68 12.63 -24.10 18.05
CA ASP A 68 11.97 -25.19 17.37
C ASP A 68 12.87 -25.89 16.33
N VAL A 69 12.48 -27.09 15.94
CA VAL A 69 13.22 -27.98 15.06
C VAL A 69 13.39 -27.37 13.67
N LYS A 70 14.58 -27.44 13.10
CA LYS A 70 14.91 -26.93 11.75
C LYS A 70 14.08 -27.55 10.61
N ARG A 71 13.41 -28.68 10.84
CA ARG A 71 12.52 -29.34 9.89
C ARG A 71 11.11 -29.38 10.44
N GLY A 72 10.12 -29.08 9.59
CA GLY A 72 8.71 -29.18 9.96
C GLY A 72 8.09 -27.91 10.56
N LYS A 73 8.80 -26.78 10.59
CA LYS A 73 8.28 -25.49 11.09
C LYS A 73 6.95 -25.04 10.43
N TRP A 74 6.65 -25.59 9.26
CA TRP A 74 5.42 -25.36 8.50
C TRP A 74 4.38 -26.47 8.68
N SER A 75 4.58 -27.33 9.69
CA SER A 75 3.67 -28.41 10.04
C SER A 75 2.84 -28.06 11.27
N PHE A 76 1.60 -28.50 11.31
CA PHE A 76 0.73 -28.36 12.50
C PHE A 76 1.27 -29.07 13.76
N ALA A 77 2.20 -30.02 13.61
CA ALA A 77 2.85 -30.67 14.75
C ALA A 77 3.66 -29.68 15.61
N HIS A 78 4.09 -28.56 15.04
CA HIS A 78 4.91 -27.54 15.69
C HIS A 78 4.17 -26.22 15.90
N LEU A 79 2.85 -26.21 15.79
CA LEU A 79 2.02 -25.02 15.96
C LEU A 79 1.01 -25.21 17.10
N PRO A 80 0.68 -24.17 17.86
CA PRO A 80 1.22 -22.80 17.75
C PRO A 80 2.62 -22.66 18.36
N VAL A 81 3.42 -21.69 17.84
CA VAL A 81 4.67 -21.27 18.47
C VAL A 81 4.35 -20.09 19.38
N ILE A 82 4.32 -20.36 20.68
CA ILE A 82 4.13 -19.35 21.73
C ILE A 82 5.33 -19.48 22.67
N PRO A 83 6.39 -18.67 22.46
CA PRO A 83 7.60 -18.79 23.26
C PRO A 83 7.33 -18.30 24.70
N PRO A 84 7.96 -18.91 25.72
CA PRO A 84 7.81 -18.46 27.09
C PRO A 84 8.42 -17.07 27.34
N TYR A 85 9.29 -16.62 26.47
CA TYR A 85 9.89 -15.31 26.41
C TYR A 85 10.37 -15.00 25.01
N PHE A 86 10.45 -13.70 24.68
CA PHE A 86 10.91 -13.24 23.38
C PHE A 86 12.40 -12.92 23.41
N ASP A 87 13.21 -13.75 22.78
CA ASP A 87 14.64 -13.48 22.58
C ASP A 87 14.83 -12.38 21.53
N LEU A 88 15.93 -11.64 21.70
CA LEU A 88 16.29 -10.54 20.83
C LEU A 88 17.56 -10.86 20.03
N LYS A 89 17.60 -10.37 18.80
CA LYS A 89 18.79 -10.40 17.95
C LYS A 89 19.05 -9.05 17.29
N PRO A 90 20.31 -8.77 16.93
CA PRO A 90 20.63 -7.61 16.12
C PRO A 90 19.95 -7.67 14.75
N VAL A 91 19.55 -6.52 14.23
CA VAL A 91 19.24 -6.36 12.80
C VAL A 91 20.56 -6.38 12.03
N ASP A 92 20.75 -7.33 11.14
CA ASP A 92 22.05 -7.59 10.48
C ASP A 92 22.67 -6.36 9.82
N LYS A 93 21.86 -5.54 9.14
CA LYS A 93 22.29 -4.34 8.43
C LYS A 93 22.80 -3.23 9.37
N THR A 94 22.35 -3.21 10.61
CA THR A 94 22.64 -2.15 11.60
C THR A 94 23.43 -2.63 12.80
N LYS A 95 23.94 -3.85 12.77
CA LYS A 95 24.67 -4.51 13.85
C LYS A 95 25.87 -3.69 14.35
N THR A 96 26.64 -3.08 13.45
CA THR A 96 27.77 -2.22 13.81
C THR A 96 27.30 -1.03 14.65
N ARG A 97 26.18 -0.40 14.24
CA ARG A 97 25.61 0.72 15.00
C ARG A 97 25.08 0.29 16.37
N LEU A 98 24.42 -0.87 16.46
CA LEU A 98 23.99 -1.42 17.73
C LEU A 98 25.18 -1.63 18.68
N ASN A 99 26.26 -2.22 18.20
CA ASN A 99 27.45 -2.46 19.00
C ASN A 99 28.05 -1.15 19.53
N ALA A 100 28.07 -0.09 18.72
CA ALA A 100 28.53 1.24 19.13
C ALA A 100 27.65 1.81 20.27
N VAL A 101 26.32 1.78 20.11
CA VAL A 101 25.39 2.27 21.15
C VAL A 101 25.51 1.46 22.44
N VAL A 102 25.55 0.14 22.35
CA VAL A 102 25.70 -0.76 23.51
C VAL A 102 27.03 -0.52 24.21
N LYS A 103 28.12 -0.28 23.47
CA LYS A 103 29.43 0.07 24.06
C LYS A 103 29.33 1.33 24.91
N GLN A 104 28.68 2.39 24.43
CA GLN A 104 28.49 3.62 25.20
C GLN A 104 27.60 3.36 26.42
N ALA A 105 26.53 2.59 26.29
CA ALA A 105 25.62 2.29 27.42
C ALA A 105 26.28 1.49 28.55
N LYS A 106 27.29 0.66 28.22
CA LYS A 106 28.05 -0.17 29.18
C LYS A 106 29.26 0.55 29.83
N ARG A 107 29.56 1.77 29.42
CA ARG A 107 30.67 2.53 30.00
C ARG A 107 30.49 2.68 31.54
N LYS A 108 31.58 2.60 32.28
CA LYS A 108 31.57 2.73 33.75
C LYS A 108 31.32 4.15 34.21
N ASP A 109 31.78 5.13 33.44
CA ASP A 109 31.56 6.55 33.67
C ASP A 109 30.20 7.07 33.21
N VAL A 110 29.38 6.23 32.57
CA VAL A 110 27.97 6.51 32.26
C VAL A 110 27.10 5.92 33.35
N ASN A 111 26.41 6.76 34.12
CA ASN A 111 25.58 6.32 35.24
C ASN A 111 24.07 6.41 35.02
N ALA A 112 23.63 7.10 33.99
CA ALA A 112 22.22 7.25 33.64
C ALA A 112 22.01 7.26 32.12
N LEU A 113 20.80 6.94 31.68
CA LEU A 113 20.38 6.92 30.28
C LEU A 113 19.21 7.88 30.07
N ILE A 114 19.24 8.61 28.97
CA ILE A 114 18.10 9.39 28.50
C ILE A 114 17.62 8.80 27.15
N ASN A 115 16.36 8.36 27.14
CA ASN A 115 15.67 8.00 25.92
C ASN A 115 15.24 9.28 25.19
N ALA A 116 15.92 9.62 24.10
CA ALA A 116 15.63 10.74 23.22
C ALA A 116 15.17 10.27 21.82
N CYS A 117 14.63 9.06 21.73
CA CYS A 117 13.95 8.58 20.53
C CYS A 117 12.62 9.32 20.32
N ASP A 118 12.01 9.19 19.17
CA ASP A 118 10.79 9.89 18.78
C ASP A 118 9.67 9.73 19.83
N ALA A 119 8.84 10.75 19.98
CA ALA A 119 7.85 10.88 21.07
C ALA A 119 6.60 10.02 20.82
N GLY A 120 6.74 8.70 20.77
CA GLY A 120 5.66 7.75 20.50
C GLY A 120 6.02 6.33 20.89
N ARG A 121 5.09 5.39 20.66
CA ARG A 121 5.29 3.95 20.93
C ARG A 121 6.50 3.39 20.19
N GLU A 122 6.72 3.82 18.95
CA GLU A 122 7.82 3.30 18.13
C GLU A 122 9.19 3.69 18.71
N GLY A 123 9.39 4.98 19.03
CA GLY A 123 10.62 5.45 19.67
C GLY A 123 10.83 4.83 21.04
N GLU A 124 9.78 4.63 21.83
CA GLU A 124 9.87 3.93 23.10
C GLU A 124 10.31 2.47 22.89
N LEU A 125 9.75 1.77 21.91
CA LEU A 125 10.12 0.39 21.55
C LEU A 125 11.60 0.29 21.15
N ILE A 126 12.06 1.16 20.26
CA ILE A 126 13.47 1.18 19.80
C ILE A 126 14.42 1.28 20.98
N PHE A 127 14.19 2.22 21.88
CA PHE A 127 15.04 2.40 23.06
C PHE A 127 14.96 1.18 23.98
N ARG A 128 13.77 0.68 24.31
CA ARG A 128 13.60 -0.44 25.23
C ARG A 128 14.23 -1.73 24.73
N LEU A 129 14.18 -1.99 23.44
CA LEU A 129 14.85 -3.14 22.86
C LEU A 129 16.38 -3.01 22.92
N ILE A 130 16.93 -1.80 22.73
CA ILE A 130 18.37 -1.53 22.88
C ILE A 130 18.78 -1.70 24.35
N GLU A 131 18.02 -1.14 25.30
CA GLU A 131 18.26 -1.25 26.73
C GLU A 131 18.26 -2.72 27.18
N GLN A 132 17.24 -3.48 26.77
CA GLN A 132 17.12 -4.91 27.05
C GLN A 132 18.28 -5.71 26.46
N TYR A 133 18.65 -5.44 25.20
CA TYR A 133 19.76 -6.12 24.53
C TYR A 133 21.11 -5.78 25.16
N ALA A 134 21.29 -4.54 25.64
CA ALA A 134 22.50 -4.11 26.33
C ALA A 134 22.63 -4.76 27.73
N GLY A 135 21.55 -5.21 28.34
CA GLY A 135 21.56 -6.01 29.54
C GLY A 135 22.22 -7.39 29.33
N THR A 136 22.25 -8.20 30.36
CA THR A 136 22.75 -9.58 30.27
C THR A 136 21.59 -10.56 30.15
N GLN A 137 21.57 -11.34 29.08
CA GLN A 137 20.59 -12.40 28.87
C GLN A 137 21.09 -13.74 29.44
N LYS A 138 20.36 -14.31 30.41
CA LYS A 138 20.60 -15.67 30.91
C LYS A 138 19.31 -16.46 30.97
N ALA A 139 19.21 -17.51 30.16
CA ALA A 139 18.12 -18.48 30.20
C ALA A 139 16.71 -17.88 30.32
N GLY A 140 16.39 -16.89 29.47
CA GLY A 140 15.08 -16.21 29.47
C GLY A 140 14.91 -15.09 30.49
N GLN A 141 15.91 -14.82 31.31
CA GLN A 141 15.93 -13.65 32.20
C GLN A 141 16.86 -12.58 31.65
N THR A 142 16.34 -11.38 31.52
CA THR A 142 17.15 -10.18 31.22
C THR A 142 17.59 -9.56 32.53
N ILE A 143 18.90 -9.53 32.76
CA ILE A 143 19.47 -8.74 33.82
C ILE A 143 19.67 -7.33 33.28
N PRO A 144 18.90 -6.32 33.73
CA PRO A 144 19.02 -4.96 33.21
C PRO A 144 20.40 -4.36 33.49
N LEU A 145 20.75 -3.32 32.73
CA LEU A 145 22.00 -2.55 32.93
C LEU A 145 22.11 -1.93 34.34
N GLY A 146 21.00 -1.80 35.06
CA GLY A 146 20.96 -1.23 36.40
C GLY A 146 21.17 0.28 36.43
N LYS A 147 21.07 0.96 35.31
CA LYS A 147 21.19 2.41 35.19
C LYS A 147 19.82 3.06 35.15
N PRO A 148 19.60 4.17 35.91
CA PRO A 148 18.32 4.89 35.82
C PRO A 148 18.09 5.43 34.41
N VAL A 149 16.81 5.39 33.97
CA VAL A 149 16.36 5.84 32.65
C VAL A 149 15.42 7.02 32.85
N GLN A 150 15.59 8.05 32.05
CA GLN A 150 14.67 9.17 31.90
C GLN A 150 14.26 9.32 30.42
N ARG A 151 13.17 10.03 30.18
CA ARG A 151 12.58 10.21 28.86
C ARG A 151 12.56 11.69 28.46
N LEU A 152 13.24 12.00 27.38
CA LEU A 152 13.11 13.28 26.69
C LEU A 152 11.94 13.18 25.69
N TRP A 153 10.93 14.01 25.86
CA TRP A 153 9.72 14.01 25.04
C TRP A 153 9.67 15.26 24.18
N LEU A 154 9.96 15.12 22.89
CA LEU A 154 10.05 16.24 21.95
C LEU A 154 8.98 16.14 20.86
N GLN A 155 8.20 17.20 20.70
CA GLN A 155 7.23 17.41 19.61
C GLN A 155 7.65 18.58 18.71
N SER A 156 8.66 19.34 19.13
CA SER A 156 9.31 20.40 18.35
C SER A 156 10.83 20.21 18.41
N MET A 157 11.52 20.57 17.35
CA MET A 157 12.98 20.43 17.21
C MET A 157 13.71 21.78 17.28
N THR A 158 13.03 22.85 17.71
CA THR A 158 13.70 24.12 17.95
C THR A 158 14.72 23.98 19.11
N PRO A 159 15.87 24.69 19.08
CA PRO A 159 16.85 24.60 20.15
C PRO A 159 16.27 24.90 21.53
N GLN A 160 15.30 25.82 21.62
CA GLN A 160 14.64 26.13 22.87
C GLN A 160 13.74 24.98 23.35
N ALA A 161 12.93 24.39 22.46
CA ALA A 161 12.09 23.25 22.81
C ALA A 161 12.90 22.05 23.30
N ILE A 162 14.09 21.81 22.71
CA ILE A 162 15.01 20.76 23.17
C ILE A 162 15.49 21.07 24.59
N ARG A 163 15.96 22.30 24.90
CA ARG A 163 16.39 22.69 26.25
C ARG A 163 15.27 22.56 27.26
N ASP A 164 14.08 23.06 26.92
CA ASP A 164 12.91 22.95 27.80
C ASP A 164 12.53 21.49 28.08
N GLY A 165 12.75 20.61 27.09
CA GLY A 165 12.56 19.16 27.22
C GLY A 165 13.54 18.53 28.22
N PHE A 166 14.80 18.93 28.20
CA PHE A 166 15.81 18.49 29.20
C PHE A 166 15.48 18.96 30.60
N ASP A 167 14.84 20.12 30.76
CA ASP A 167 14.38 20.63 32.07
C ASP A 167 13.14 19.86 32.57
N LYS A 168 12.42 19.16 31.70
CA LYS A 168 11.16 18.46 31.96
C LYS A 168 11.22 16.96 31.65
N LEU A 169 12.37 16.32 31.91
CA LEU A 169 12.52 14.88 31.69
C LEU A 169 11.46 14.09 32.46
N ARG A 170 10.83 13.11 31.77
CA ARG A 170 9.88 12.20 32.39
C ARG A 170 10.61 11.04 33.06
N SER A 171 10.09 10.58 34.21
CA SER A 171 10.65 9.42 34.91
C SER A 171 10.34 8.11 34.15
N ASN A 172 11.15 7.06 34.41
CA ASN A 172 10.90 5.72 33.88
C ASN A 172 9.51 5.20 34.27
N GLN A 173 9.06 5.47 35.50
CA GLN A 173 7.74 5.05 35.97
C GLN A 173 6.59 5.67 35.18
N GLN A 174 6.70 6.95 34.81
CA GLN A 174 5.69 7.63 33.96
C GLN A 174 5.61 7.04 32.55
N MET A 175 6.67 6.38 32.09
CA MET A 175 6.75 5.80 30.73
C MET A 175 6.45 4.31 30.69
N GLN A 176 6.21 3.66 31.83
CA GLN A 176 6.06 2.21 31.91
C GLN A 176 4.86 1.71 31.06
N GLY A 177 3.70 2.37 31.18
CA GLY A 177 2.51 1.99 30.40
C GLY A 177 2.75 2.09 28.89
N LEU A 178 3.43 3.15 28.43
CA LEU A 178 3.81 3.31 27.02
C LEU A 178 4.79 2.22 26.57
N ALA A 179 5.79 1.90 27.41
CA ALA A 179 6.76 0.85 27.13
C ALA A 179 6.10 -0.53 27.02
N ASP A 180 5.18 -0.83 27.93
CA ASP A 180 4.43 -2.09 27.94
C ASP A 180 3.52 -2.20 26.71
N ALA A 181 2.82 -1.12 26.33
CA ALA A 181 1.99 -1.08 25.13
C ALA A 181 2.82 -1.26 23.85
N ALA A 182 3.96 -0.57 23.73
CA ALA A 182 4.85 -0.66 22.58
C ALA A 182 5.41 -2.09 22.39
N ARG A 183 5.89 -2.69 23.48
CA ARG A 183 6.39 -4.06 23.49
C ARG A 183 5.30 -5.08 23.19
N SER A 184 4.14 -4.95 23.84
CA SER A 184 3.01 -5.86 23.67
C SER A 184 2.51 -5.86 22.23
N ARG A 185 2.41 -4.69 21.58
CA ARG A 185 2.04 -4.58 20.18
C ARG A 185 3.01 -5.32 19.26
N SER A 186 4.31 -5.13 19.44
CA SER A 186 5.34 -5.78 18.63
C SER A 186 5.31 -7.30 18.77
N GLU A 187 5.19 -7.81 20.00
CA GLU A 187 5.15 -9.23 20.29
C GLU A 187 3.83 -9.89 19.83
N ALA A 188 2.70 -9.19 19.96
CA ALA A 188 1.40 -9.65 19.46
C ALA A 188 1.39 -9.74 17.93
N ASP A 189 1.88 -8.73 17.23
CA ASP A 189 2.02 -8.74 15.76
C ASP A 189 2.92 -9.91 15.30
N TRP A 190 3.99 -10.19 16.05
CA TRP A 190 4.87 -11.31 15.78
C TRP A 190 4.15 -12.66 15.97
N LEU A 191 3.45 -12.86 17.11
CA LEU A 191 2.73 -14.10 17.43
C LEU A 191 1.66 -14.41 16.38
N VAL A 192 0.77 -13.47 16.11
CA VAL A 192 -0.34 -13.65 15.17
C VAL A 192 0.18 -13.79 13.74
N GLY A 193 1.14 -12.97 13.35
CA GLY A 193 1.72 -13.01 12.00
C GLY A 193 2.42 -14.33 11.69
N ILE A 194 3.28 -14.81 12.56
CA ILE A 194 4.02 -16.07 12.35
C ILE A 194 3.09 -17.27 12.42
N ASN A 195 2.27 -17.38 13.46
CA ASN A 195 1.40 -18.53 13.63
C ASN A 195 0.29 -18.59 12.58
N GLY A 196 -0.33 -17.44 12.28
CA GLY A 196 -1.34 -17.34 11.23
C GLY A 196 -0.78 -17.73 9.87
N THR A 197 0.37 -17.16 9.48
CA THR A 197 1.03 -17.51 8.22
C THR A 197 1.41 -18.97 8.14
N ARG A 198 1.98 -19.53 9.22
CA ARG A 198 2.38 -20.95 9.25
C ARG A 198 1.18 -21.89 9.24
N ALA A 199 0.12 -21.57 9.97
CA ALA A 199 -1.10 -22.37 10.01
C ALA A 199 -1.80 -22.40 8.64
N MET A 200 -1.97 -21.24 7.98
CA MET A 200 -2.59 -21.17 6.65
C MET A 200 -1.71 -21.83 5.58
N THR A 201 -0.40 -21.68 5.67
CA THR A 201 0.55 -22.36 4.77
C THR A 201 0.52 -23.87 4.97
N ALA A 202 0.51 -24.34 6.23
CA ALA A 202 0.39 -25.76 6.55
C ALA A 202 -0.94 -26.34 6.07
N PHE A 203 -2.04 -25.60 6.22
CA PHE A 203 -3.35 -25.98 5.72
C PHE A 203 -3.33 -26.20 4.21
N ASN A 204 -2.84 -25.23 3.47
CA ASN A 204 -2.78 -25.29 2.00
C ASN A 204 -1.75 -26.30 1.47
N SER A 205 -0.75 -26.68 2.27
CA SER A 205 0.35 -27.55 1.87
C SER A 205 0.21 -29.02 2.33
N ARG A 206 -0.94 -29.40 2.92
CA ARG A 206 -1.15 -30.78 3.48
C ARG A 206 -0.93 -31.91 2.49
N ASP A 207 -1.27 -31.73 1.21
CA ASP A 207 -1.17 -32.78 0.18
C ASP A 207 0.12 -32.68 -0.62
N GLY A 208 1.10 -31.97 -0.11
CA GLY A 208 2.39 -31.74 -0.75
C GLY A 208 2.50 -30.38 -1.42
N GLY A 209 3.71 -29.98 -1.76
CA GLY A 209 4.03 -28.63 -2.21
C GLY A 209 4.28 -27.66 -1.04
N PHE A 210 4.57 -26.41 -1.39
CA PHE A 210 4.73 -25.31 -0.43
C PHE A 210 3.93 -24.11 -0.93
N PHE A 211 2.81 -23.84 -0.26
CA PHE A 211 1.86 -22.80 -0.64
C PHE A 211 1.88 -21.69 0.39
N LEU A 212 2.89 -20.81 0.30
CA LEU A 212 3.02 -19.68 1.21
C LEU A 212 1.74 -18.82 1.22
N THR A 213 1.10 -18.80 2.37
CA THR A 213 -0.16 -18.07 2.62
C THR A 213 0.06 -17.10 3.76
N THR A 214 0.47 -15.88 3.43
CA THR A 214 0.78 -14.84 4.41
C THR A 214 -0.47 -14.22 4.99
N VAL A 215 -0.47 -14.05 6.31
CA VAL A 215 -1.55 -13.41 7.08
C VAL A 215 -0.94 -12.42 8.05
N GLY A 216 -1.57 -11.29 8.24
CA GLY A 216 -1.13 -10.28 9.19
C GLY A 216 -2.25 -9.32 9.55
N ARG A 217 -2.21 -8.79 10.77
CA ARG A 217 -3.25 -7.92 11.34
C ARG A 217 -3.58 -6.68 10.51
N VAL A 218 -2.63 -6.14 9.76
CA VAL A 218 -2.82 -4.96 8.91
C VAL A 218 -2.88 -5.34 7.43
N GLN A 219 -2.02 -6.24 7.00
CA GLN A 219 -1.92 -6.69 5.61
C GLN A 219 -3.21 -7.35 5.14
N THR A 220 -3.77 -8.24 5.94
CA THR A 220 -4.97 -9.02 5.56
C THR A 220 -6.23 -8.17 5.49
N PRO A 221 -6.54 -7.26 6.45
CA PRO A 221 -7.65 -6.32 6.29
C PRO A 221 -7.48 -5.36 5.11
N THR A 222 -6.25 -4.92 4.83
CA THR A 222 -5.98 -4.10 3.64
C THR A 222 -6.31 -4.85 2.35
N LEU A 223 -5.95 -6.13 2.26
CA LEU A 223 -6.32 -6.99 1.15
C LEU A 223 -7.84 -7.18 1.06
N ALA A 224 -8.50 -7.40 2.19
CA ALA A 224 -9.95 -7.56 2.25
C ALA A 224 -10.70 -6.36 1.70
N VAL A 225 -10.25 -5.13 1.95
CA VAL A 225 -10.81 -3.90 1.38
C VAL A 225 -10.84 -3.96 -0.16
N VAL A 226 -9.77 -4.44 -0.78
CA VAL A 226 -9.66 -4.56 -2.24
C VAL A 226 -10.54 -5.69 -2.76
N VAL A 227 -10.55 -6.84 -2.08
CA VAL A 227 -11.37 -8.01 -2.47
C VAL A 227 -12.87 -7.70 -2.35
N VAL A 228 -13.31 -7.11 -1.24
CA VAL A 228 -14.73 -6.72 -1.04
C VAL A 228 -15.19 -5.73 -2.11
N ARG A 229 -14.33 -4.78 -2.51
CA ARG A 229 -14.62 -3.86 -3.61
C ARG A 229 -14.83 -4.60 -4.92
N GLU A 230 -14.00 -5.57 -5.24
CA GLU A 230 -14.13 -6.38 -6.45
C GLU A 230 -15.36 -7.28 -6.41
N GLU A 231 -15.71 -7.85 -5.22
CA GLU A 231 -16.96 -8.57 -5.01
C GLU A 231 -18.18 -7.68 -5.30
N GLN A 232 -18.16 -6.43 -4.77
CA GLN A 232 -19.21 -5.44 -5.06
C GLN A 232 -19.32 -5.12 -6.55
N ILE A 233 -18.21 -5.01 -7.27
CA ILE A 233 -18.18 -4.77 -8.72
C ILE A 233 -18.78 -5.96 -9.47
N ARG A 234 -18.41 -7.19 -9.10
CA ARG A 234 -18.91 -8.42 -9.75
C ARG A 234 -20.40 -8.66 -9.50
N GLN A 235 -20.89 -8.30 -8.32
CA GLN A 235 -22.29 -8.45 -7.95
C GLN A 235 -23.17 -7.27 -8.43
N PHE A 236 -22.55 -6.20 -8.92
CA PHE A 236 -23.27 -5.01 -9.32
C PHE A 236 -24.13 -5.27 -10.55
N ILE A 237 -25.43 -4.96 -10.43
CA ILE A 237 -26.39 -5.02 -11.53
C ILE A 237 -26.63 -3.60 -12.03
N SER A 238 -26.20 -3.32 -13.25
CA SER A 238 -26.44 -2.03 -13.89
C SER A 238 -27.92 -1.84 -14.19
N ARG A 239 -28.44 -0.65 -13.84
CA ARG A 239 -29.83 -0.26 -14.10
C ARG A 239 -29.85 0.91 -15.07
N ASP A 240 -30.83 0.92 -15.98
CA ASP A 240 -31.07 2.05 -16.85
C ASP A 240 -31.77 3.17 -16.08
N TYR A 241 -31.39 4.40 -16.36
CA TYR A 241 -32.05 5.61 -15.90
C TYR A 241 -31.93 6.72 -16.94
N TRP A 242 -32.72 7.76 -16.79
CA TRP A 242 -32.73 8.90 -17.69
C TRP A 242 -32.48 10.18 -16.92
N GLU A 243 -31.76 11.09 -17.54
CA GLU A 243 -31.67 12.49 -17.13
C GLU A 243 -32.42 13.34 -18.13
N VAL A 244 -33.20 14.32 -17.65
CA VAL A 244 -33.89 15.26 -18.51
C VAL A 244 -33.17 16.61 -18.44
N HIS A 245 -32.71 17.09 -19.57
CA HIS A 245 -32.00 18.35 -19.74
C HIS A 245 -32.81 19.29 -20.60
N ALA A 246 -32.91 20.58 -20.20
CA ALA A 246 -33.59 21.61 -20.94
C ALA A 246 -32.65 22.79 -21.20
N GLN A 247 -32.89 23.50 -22.31
CA GLN A 247 -32.34 24.83 -22.56
C GLN A 247 -33.47 25.85 -22.38
N PHE A 248 -33.21 26.87 -21.62
CA PHE A 248 -34.14 27.95 -21.32
C PHE A 248 -33.73 29.22 -22.06
N ASP A 249 -34.68 29.85 -22.71
CA ASP A 249 -34.50 31.10 -23.46
C ASP A 249 -34.93 32.27 -22.61
N ALA A 250 -33.96 33.03 -22.09
CA ALA A 250 -34.17 34.29 -21.40
C ALA A 250 -33.91 35.47 -22.36
N ALA A 251 -34.36 36.67 -22.00
CA ALA A 251 -34.13 37.88 -22.79
C ALA A 251 -32.64 38.15 -23.05
N ALA A 252 -31.76 37.82 -22.09
CA ALA A 252 -30.32 38.03 -22.18
C ALA A 252 -29.54 36.90 -22.83
N GLY A 253 -30.19 35.78 -23.17
CA GLY A 253 -29.56 34.61 -23.79
C GLY A 253 -30.11 33.27 -23.27
N THR A 254 -29.42 32.19 -23.56
CA THR A 254 -29.86 30.81 -23.19
C THR A 254 -29.03 30.25 -22.06
N TYR A 255 -29.63 29.38 -21.23
CA TYR A 255 -28.93 28.64 -20.19
C TYR A 255 -29.47 27.21 -20.03
N PRO A 256 -28.63 26.23 -19.65
CA PRO A 256 -29.06 24.86 -19.43
C PRO A 256 -29.70 24.67 -18.08
N GLY A 257 -30.57 23.63 -17.95
CA GLY A 257 -31.12 23.21 -16.68
C GLY A 257 -31.30 21.69 -16.68
N LYS A 258 -31.01 21.05 -15.54
CA LYS A 258 -31.22 19.62 -15.33
C LYS A 258 -32.41 19.39 -14.42
N TRP A 259 -33.33 18.55 -14.87
CA TRP A 259 -34.52 18.19 -14.10
C TRP A 259 -34.13 17.50 -12.78
N PHE A 260 -34.89 17.76 -11.73
CA PHE A 260 -34.78 17.06 -10.47
C PHE A 260 -36.14 16.95 -9.79
N ASN A 261 -36.31 15.88 -9.00
CA ASN A 261 -37.50 15.66 -8.19
C ASN A 261 -37.42 16.47 -6.88
N THR A 262 -38.27 17.46 -6.74
CA THR A 262 -38.31 18.34 -5.55
C THR A 262 -38.77 17.61 -4.28
N ALA A 263 -39.54 16.49 -4.43
CA ALA A 263 -40.04 15.67 -3.34
C ALA A 263 -39.06 14.54 -2.94
N TRP A 264 -37.91 14.44 -3.63
CA TRP A 264 -36.94 13.38 -3.37
C TRP A 264 -36.38 13.44 -1.93
N LYS A 265 -36.27 12.26 -1.33
CA LYS A 265 -35.58 12.04 -0.05
C LYS A 265 -34.51 10.99 -0.24
N LYS A 266 -33.41 11.12 0.49
CA LYS A 266 -32.30 10.16 0.43
C LYS A 266 -32.82 8.79 0.89
N ASP A 267 -32.64 7.80 0.02
CA ASP A 267 -32.93 6.40 0.30
C ASP A 267 -31.65 5.74 0.86
N ALA A 268 -31.75 5.19 2.07
CA ALA A 268 -30.60 4.54 2.71
C ALA A 268 -30.33 3.14 2.13
N GLU A 269 -31.37 2.50 1.57
CA GLU A 269 -31.26 1.15 0.98
C GLU A 269 -30.85 1.18 -0.50
N ASP A 270 -31.13 2.28 -1.21
CA ASP A 270 -30.82 2.43 -2.62
C ASP A 270 -30.11 3.77 -2.90
N VAL A 271 -28.79 3.75 -2.81
CA VAL A 271 -27.92 4.92 -3.05
C VAL A 271 -27.97 5.42 -4.49
N GLU A 272 -28.46 4.61 -5.43
CA GLU A 272 -28.60 4.97 -6.84
C GLU A 272 -29.85 5.83 -7.11
N LYS A 273 -30.83 5.83 -6.20
CA LYS A 273 -31.96 6.75 -6.25
C LYS A 273 -31.52 8.17 -5.92
N LYS A 274 -31.29 8.98 -6.95
CA LYS A 274 -30.90 10.41 -6.83
C LYS A 274 -32.03 11.27 -7.32
N ALA A 275 -32.07 12.52 -6.85
CA ALA A 275 -33.11 13.48 -7.20
C ALA A 275 -33.21 13.75 -8.72
N ASP A 276 -32.10 13.70 -9.42
CA ASP A 276 -31.93 14.02 -10.83
C ASP A 276 -32.06 12.81 -11.79
N ARG A 277 -32.51 11.65 -11.26
CA ARG A 277 -32.67 10.42 -12.04
C ARG A 277 -34.14 10.03 -12.22
N VAL A 278 -34.51 9.73 -13.44
CA VAL A 278 -35.80 9.16 -13.83
C VAL A 278 -35.59 7.68 -14.18
N TRP A 279 -36.42 6.79 -13.66
CA TRP A 279 -36.16 5.36 -13.72
C TRP A 279 -36.88 4.63 -14.85
N THR A 280 -37.74 5.30 -15.59
CA THR A 280 -38.40 4.74 -16.76
C THR A 280 -38.37 5.72 -17.96
N ALA A 281 -38.26 5.15 -19.18
CA ALA A 281 -38.32 5.96 -20.37
C ALA A 281 -39.66 6.69 -20.53
N ALA A 282 -40.76 6.08 -20.07
CA ALA A 282 -42.12 6.65 -20.13
C ALA A 282 -42.24 7.92 -19.27
N GLU A 283 -41.68 7.91 -18.01
CA GLU A 283 -41.64 9.07 -17.15
C GLU A 283 -40.76 10.18 -17.72
N ALA A 284 -39.59 9.85 -18.24
CA ALA A 284 -38.72 10.82 -18.89
C ALA A 284 -39.41 11.47 -20.10
N GLN A 285 -40.08 10.68 -20.94
CA GLN A 285 -40.82 11.16 -22.06
C GLN A 285 -42.05 12.02 -21.67
N ALA A 286 -42.74 11.66 -20.59
CA ALA A 286 -43.86 12.43 -20.05
C ALA A 286 -43.39 13.84 -19.56
N ILE A 287 -42.27 13.90 -18.86
CA ILE A 287 -41.65 15.19 -18.44
C ILE A 287 -41.31 16.03 -19.68
N LEU A 288 -40.65 15.40 -20.66
CA LEU A 288 -40.22 16.05 -21.90
C LEU A 288 -41.44 16.65 -22.66
N GLN A 289 -42.51 15.90 -22.79
CA GLN A 289 -43.73 16.35 -23.46
C GLN A 289 -44.44 17.49 -22.65
N ALA A 290 -44.48 17.41 -21.33
CA ALA A 290 -45.13 18.39 -20.48
C ALA A 290 -44.43 19.76 -20.54
N VAL A 291 -43.10 19.79 -20.64
CA VAL A 291 -42.34 21.07 -20.58
C VAL A 291 -41.99 21.63 -21.97
N LYS A 292 -42.16 20.84 -23.04
CA LYS A 292 -41.85 21.28 -24.40
C LYS A 292 -42.65 22.53 -24.81
N GLY A 293 -41.94 23.63 -25.13
CA GLY A 293 -42.54 24.90 -25.52
C GLY A 293 -43.27 25.63 -24.40
N ALA A 294 -43.18 25.12 -23.18
CA ALA A 294 -43.78 25.81 -22.02
C ALA A 294 -42.97 27.06 -21.59
N LYS A 295 -43.59 27.91 -20.79
CA LYS A 295 -42.90 28.97 -20.06
C LYS A 295 -42.55 28.50 -18.68
N ALA A 296 -41.36 28.88 -18.21
CA ALA A 296 -40.90 28.58 -16.88
C ALA A 296 -40.82 29.84 -16.01
N SER A 297 -41.23 29.70 -14.76
CA SER A 297 -40.95 30.69 -13.72
C SER A 297 -39.56 30.40 -13.14
N VAL A 298 -38.82 31.43 -12.84
CA VAL A 298 -37.44 31.34 -12.37
C VAL A 298 -37.32 31.88 -10.96
N THR A 299 -36.70 31.09 -10.08
CA THR A 299 -36.22 31.58 -8.78
C THR A 299 -34.70 31.43 -8.74
N GLU A 300 -34.04 32.42 -8.16
CA GLU A 300 -32.57 32.42 -8.10
C GLU A 300 -32.11 32.81 -6.71
N GLU A 301 -31.10 32.08 -6.22
CA GLU A 301 -30.44 32.37 -4.96
C GLU A 301 -28.92 32.41 -5.20
N ALA A 302 -28.31 33.55 -4.89
CA ALA A 302 -26.87 33.72 -4.94
C ALA A 302 -26.30 33.75 -3.52
N LYS A 303 -25.34 32.84 -3.23
CA LYS A 303 -24.68 32.74 -1.93
C LYS A 303 -23.17 32.92 -2.06
N PRO A 304 -22.55 33.81 -1.27
CA PRO A 304 -21.11 33.80 -1.15
C PRO A 304 -20.66 32.53 -0.41
N THR A 305 -19.67 31.87 -0.94
CA THR A 305 -19.02 30.69 -0.34
C THR A 305 -17.53 30.92 -0.25
N SER A 306 -16.91 30.38 0.79
CA SER A 306 -15.46 30.40 0.93
C SER A 306 -14.91 29.00 1.02
N GLN A 307 -13.76 28.77 0.39
CA GLN A 307 -13.05 27.51 0.41
C GLN A 307 -11.64 27.73 0.99
N ALA A 308 -11.39 27.18 2.17
CA ALA A 308 -10.06 27.18 2.75
C ALA A 308 -9.14 26.21 1.96
N SER A 309 -7.84 26.50 1.97
CA SER A 309 -6.83 25.56 1.43
C SER A 309 -6.93 24.20 2.12
N PRO A 310 -6.48 23.10 1.50
CA PRO A 310 -6.18 21.87 2.23
C PRO A 310 -5.16 22.14 3.34
N GLN A 311 -5.14 21.28 4.38
CA GLN A 311 -4.12 21.37 5.44
C GLN A 311 -2.73 20.99 4.90
N LEU A 312 -1.70 21.21 5.72
CA LEU A 312 -0.34 20.74 5.43
C LEU A 312 -0.32 19.23 5.16
N PHE A 313 0.74 18.76 4.52
CA PHE A 313 0.90 17.34 4.23
C PHE A 313 1.36 16.55 5.45
N ASP A 314 0.66 15.46 5.72
CA ASP A 314 1.22 14.24 6.28
C ASP A 314 1.73 13.35 5.14
N LEU A 315 2.35 12.20 5.47
CA LEU A 315 2.88 11.32 4.44
C LEU A 315 1.76 10.74 3.55
N THR A 316 0.65 10.32 4.14
CA THR A 316 -0.45 9.70 3.39
C THR A 316 -1.07 10.64 2.38
N SER A 317 -1.37 11.89 2.78
CA SER A 317 -1.91 12.89 1.86
C SER A 317 -0.91 13.30 0.78
N LEU A 318 0.38 13.35 1.10
CA LEU A 318 1.44 13.60 0.11
C LEU A 318 1.50 12.45 -0.93
N GLN A 319 1.49 11.19 -0.47
CA GLN A 319 1.49 10.02 -1.35
C GLN A 319 0.26 9.98 -2.25
N ARG A 320 -0.93 10.29 -1.71
CA ARG A 320 -2.18 10.33 -2.47
C ARG A 320 -2.16 11.39 -3.57
N GLU A 321 -1.70 12.60 -3.24
CA GLU A 321 -1.65 13.68 -4.22
C GLU A 321 -0.56 13.47 -5.28
N ALA A 322 0.62 12.98 -4.88
CA ALA A 322 1.68 12.62 -5.82
C ALA A 322 1.28 11.46 -6.75
N ASN A 323 0.51 10.48 -6.25
CA ASN A 323 -0.04 9.42 -7.09
C ASN A 323 -1.07 9.97 -8.10
N GLY A 324 -1.99 10.83 -7.65
CA GLY A 324 -2.98 11.47 -8.53
C GLY A 324 -2.35 12.34 -9.63
N LYS A 325 -1.41 13.20 -9.26
CA LYS A 325 -0.80 14.18 -10.19
C LYS A 325 0.29 13.59 -11.08
N PHE A 326 1.17 12.76 -10.52
CA PHE A 326 2.39 12.30 -11.19
C PHE A 326 2.40 10.80 -11.47
N GLY A 327 1.45 10.03 -10.97
CA GLY A 327 1.44 8.58 -11.04
C GLY A 327 2.50 7.91 -10.16
N PHE A 328 3.08 8.63 -9.20
CA PHE A 328 4.08 8.06 -8.29
C PHE A 328 3.42 7.05 -7.35
N SER A 329 4.05 5.88 -7.20
CA SER A 329 3.62 4.94 -6.16
C SER A 329 3.87 5.50 -4.76
N ALA A 330 3.17 4.98 -3.75
CA ALA A 330 3.41 5.36 -2.36
C ALA A 330 4.87 5.11 -1.94
N LYS A 331 5.45 4.01 -2.41
CA LYS A 331 6.87 3.68 -2.20
C LYS A 331 7.80 4.69 -2.86
N THR A 332 7.54 5.06 -4.12
CA THR A 332 8.33 6.06 -4.85
C THR A 332 8.25 7.41 -4.15
N THR A 333 7.06 7.86 -3.78
CA THR A 333 6.85 9.12 -3.06
C THR A 333 7.61 9.15 -1.73
N LEU A 334 7.52 8.07 -0.95
CA LEU A 334 8.28 7.97 0.31
C LEU A 334 9.79 8.02 0.07
N SER A 335 10.30 7.33 -0.94
CA SER A 335 11.73 7.33 -1.29
C SER A 335 12.23 8.72 -1.69
N LEU A 336 11.45 9.44 -2.49
CA LEU A 336 11.77 10.81 -2.89
C LEU A 336 11.73 11.78 -1.70
N ALA A 337 10.70 11.69 -0.87
CA ALA A 337 10.58 12.50 0.35
C ALA A 337 11.73 12.23 1.33
N GLN A 338 12.13 10.96 1.47
CA GLN A 338 13.26 10.56 2.28
C GLN A 338 14.58 11.13 1.74
N SER A 339 14.79 11.13 0.43
CA SER A 339 15.95 11.75 -0.22
C SER A 339 15.98 13.27 0.01
N LEU A 340 14.83 13.94 -0.13
CA LEU A 340 14.70 15.37 0.14
C LEU A 340 14.97 15.73 1.61
N TYR A 341 14.63 14.85 2.53
CA TYR A 341 14.93 15.00 3.96
C TYR A 341 16.40 14.68 4.28
N GLU A 342 16.90 13.51 3.89
CA GLU A 342 18.22 13.01 4.33
C GLU A 342 19.38 13.61 3.54
N ARG A 343 19.28 13.58 2.20
CA ARG A 343 20.36 14.00 1.31
C ARG A 343 20.35 15.50 1.10
N HIS A 344 19.20 16.06 0.73
CA HIS A 344 19.07 17.48 0.36
C HIS A 344 18.78 18.39 1.54
N LYS A 345 18.33 17.83 2.68
CA LYS A 345 17.93 18.59 3.87
C LYS A 345 16.84 19.64 3.60
N ALA A 346 16.07 19.45 2.53
CA ALA A 346 15.13 20.42 1.99
C ALA A 346 13.70 20.27 2.53
N LEU A 347 13.35 19.10 3.07
CA LEU A 347 12.06 18.83 3.72
C LEU A 347 12.26 18.39 5.18
N THR A 348 11.22 18.57 5.98
CA THR A 348 11.13 17.98 7.32
C THR A 348 10.91 16.47 7.24
N TYR A 349 10.97 15.77 8.36
CA TYR A 349 10.85 14.31 8.39
C TYR A 349 9.54 13.83 7.78
N PRO A 350 9.60 12.95 6.75
CA PRO A 350 8.42 12.66 5.96
C PRO A 350 7.46 11.61 6.54
N ARG A 351 7.90 10.81 7.53
CA ARG A 351 7.05 9.74 8.09
C ARG A 351 6.24 10.26 9.27
N THR A 352 5.29 11.12 8.97
CA THR A 352 4.40 11.76 9.94
C THR A 352 2.94 11.58 9.56
N ASP A 353 2.08 11.52 10.56
CA ASP A 353 0.62 11.55 10.45
C ASP A 353 0.04 12.94 10.79
N SER A 354 0.88 13.87 11.25
CA SER A 354 0.46 15.22 11.59
C SER A 354 0.35 16.12 10.37
N ARG A 355 -0.68 16.94 10.35
CA ARG A 355 -0.93 18.03 9.38
C ARG A 355 -0.82 19.40 10.02
N ALA A 356 -0.20 19.47 11.20
CA ALA A 356 0.00 20.69 11.97
C ALA A 356 1.48 20.95 12.28
N LEU A 357 1.79 22.16 12.65
CA LEU A 357 3.10 22.58 13.15
C LEU A 357 3.01 22.85 14.66
N PRO A 358 4.14 22.71 15.38
CA PRO A 358 4.23 23.18 16.76
C PRO A 358 3.98 24.69 16.86
N GLU A 359 3.46 25.14 17.98
CA GLU A 359 3.13 26.57 18.20
C GLU A 359 4.36 27.48 18.16
N ASP A 360 5.54 26.97 18.53
CA ASP A 360 6.82 27.66 18.49
C ASP A 360 7.45 27.75 17.08
N TYR A 361 6.80 27.16 16.05
CA TYR A 361 7.30 27.17 14.67
C TYR A 361 6.92 28.40 13.84
N LEU A 362 6.12 29.32 14.39
CA LEU A 362 5.73 30.53 13.66
C LEU A 362 6.94 31.36 13.16
N PRO A 363 7.99 31.63 13.96
CA PRO A 363 9.19 32.30 13.46
C PRO A 363 9.89 31.53 12.34
N VAL A 364 10.03 30.21 12.49
CA VAL A 364 10.63 29.33 11.48
C VAL A 364 9.83 29.37 10.18
N ALA A 365 8.49 29.40 10.25
CA ALA A 365 7.64 29.53 9.07
C ALA A 365 7.89 30.86 8.35
N LYS A 366 8.05 31.98 9.07
CA LYS A 366 8.40 33.27 8.46
C LYS A 366 9.76 33.24 7.77
N ASP A 367 10.76 32.64 8.42
CA ASP A 367 12.10 32.49 7.85
C ASP A 367 12.06 31.59 6.61
N THR A 368 11.23 30.55 6.60
CA THR A 368 11.00 29.70 5.44
C THR A 368 10.42 30.48 4.25
N PHE A 369 9.44 31.37 4.51
CA PHE A 369 8.91 32.26 3.47
C PHE A 369 9.97 33.23 2.93
N ASN A 370 10.86 33.78 3.78
CA ASN A 370 11.99 34.61 3.34
C ASN A 370 12.92 33.80 2.43
N MET A 371 13.29 32.58 2.82
CA MET A 371 14.10 31.70 1.98
C MET A 371 13.43 31.41 0.62
N LEU A 372 12.12 31.14 0.62
CA LEU A 372 11.37 30.86 -0.62
C LEU A 372 11.27 32.11 -1.52
N ALA A 373 11.13 33.29 -0.95
CA ALA A 373 11.13 34.56 -1.69
C ALA A 373 12.46 34.84 -2.41
N ASP A 374 13.58 34.45 -1.78
CA ASP A 374 14.93 34.60 -2.31
C ASP A 374 15.35 33.41 -3.18
N SER A 375 14.53 32.36 -3.26
CA SER A 375 14.80 31.15 -4.02
C SER A 375 14.74 31.40 -5.53
N GLY A 376 15.43 30.58 -6.30
CA GLY A 376 15.36 30.58 -7.78
C GLY A 376 14.03 30.08 -8.36
N MET A 377 13.03 29.76 -7.53
CA MET A 377 11.72 29.25 -7.94
C MET A 377 10.82 30.41 -8.42
N LYS A 378 11.11 30.92 -9.63
CA LYS A 378 10.46 32.13 -10.20
C LYS A 378 8.94 32.12 -10.20
N HIS A 379 8.33 30.94 -10.27
CA HIS A 379 6.87 30.77 -10.29
C HIS A 379 6.25 30.81 -8.87
N LEU A 380 7.03 30.61 -7.81
CA LEU A 380 6.55 30.58 -6.43
C LEU A 380 7.07 31.73 -5.56
N ALA A 381 8.28 32.25 -5.84
CA ALA A 381 8.87 33.35 -5.10
C ALA A 381 7.96 34.60 -5.00
N PRO A 382 7.23 35.04 -6.05
CA PRO A 382 6.30 36.15 -5.95
C PRO A 382 5.16 35.93 -4.95
N HIS A 383 4.69 34.69 -4.80
CA HIS A 383 3.66 34.34 -3.83
C HIS A 383 4.19 34.38 -2.39
N ALA A 384 5.44 33.95 -2.19
CA ALA A 384 6.11 34.08 -0.90
C ALA A 384 6.24 35.57 -0.49
N LEU A 385 6.67 36.45 -1.40
CA LEU A 385 6.72 37.89 -1.19
C LEU A 385 5.34 38.47 -0.88
N THR A 386 4.29 38.06 -1.60
CA THR A 386 2.91 38.49 -1.36
C THR A 386 2.48 38.12 0.07
N ALA A 387 2.76 36.90 0.54
CA ALA A 387 2.41 36.47 1.88
C ALA A 387 3.14 37.26 2.96
N LEU A 388 4.43 37.58 2.77
CA LEU A 388 5.22 38.39 3.68
C LEU A 388 4.70 39.81 3.75
N ASN A 389 4.50 40.44 2.60
CA ASN A 389 4.06 41.83 2.50
C ASN A 389 2.65 42.07 3.09
N ASN A 390 1.75 41.09 2.93
CA ASN A 390 0.38 41.16 3.41
C ASN A 390 0.21 40.59 4.84
N GLY A 391 1.28 40.12 5.49
CA GLY A 391 1.22 39.59 6.85
C GLY A 391 0.36 38.32 6.98
N TYR A 392 0.36 37.45 5.95
CA TYR A 392 -0.41 36.22 5.97
C TYR A 392 0.12 35.18 6.96
N ILE A 393 1.42 35.23 7.30
CA ILE A 393 2.07 34.32 8.23
C ILE A 393 1.78 34.77 9.67
N LYS A 394 0.71 34.27 10.23
CA LYS A 394 0.19 34.66 11.54
C LYS A 394 -0.25 33.43 12.36
N PRO A 395 -0.37 33.54 13.69
CA PRO A 395 -0.87 32.43 14.53
C PRO A 395 -2.25 31.95 14.07
N SER A 396 -2.42 30.64 13.96
CA SER A 396 -3.68 29.99 13.61
C SER A 396 -3.71 28.58 14.18
N LYS A 397 -4.72 28.22 14.95
CA LYS A 397 -4.93 26.86 15.46
C LYS A 397 -5.16 25.81 14.36
N ARG A 398 -5.45 26.25 13.16
CA ARG A 398 -5.53 25.37 11.99
C ARG A 398 -4.16 24.89 11.52
N ILE A 399 -3.10 25.67 11.76
CA ILE A 399 -1.73 25.42 11.30
C ILE A 399 -0.82 25.07 12.47
N PHE A 400 -0.88 25.83 13.55
CA PHE A 400 -0.03 25.70 14.71
C PHE A 400 -0.83 25.18 15.90
N ASP A 401 -0.67 23.91 16.23
CA ASP A 401 -1.43 23.23 17.28
C ASP A 401 -0.65 22.05 17.84
N ASN A 402 -0.07 22.22 19.02
CA ASN A 402 0.70 21.18 19.70
C ASN A 402 -0.11 19.89 19.95
N ALA A 403 -1.43 20.02 20.15
CA ALA A 403 -2.29 18.86 20.38
C ALA A 403 -2.44 17.95 19.16
N LYS A 404 -2.17 18.48 17.95
CA LYS A 404 -2.22 17.75 16.68
C LYS A 404 -0.87 17.30 16.17
N VAL A 405 0.19 17.53 16.95
CA VAL A 405 1.53 17.03 16.66
C VAL A 405 1.76 15.82 17.55
N SER A 406 1.93 14.64 16.91
CA SER A 406 2.27 13.41 17.61
C SER A 406 3.77 13.36 17.91
N ASP A 407 4.51 12.48 17.32
CA ASP A 407 5.98 12.36 17.37
C ASP A 407 6.69 13.26 16.35
N HIS A 408 6.01 13.60 15.26
CA HIS A 408 6.49 14.51 14.22
C HIS A 408 5.39 15.47 13.78
N PHE A 409 5.81 16.65 13.33
CA PHE A 409 4.90 17.62 12.71
C PHE A 409 4.83 17.44 11.20
N ALA A 410 4.00 18.23 10.53
CA ALA A 410 3.73 18.15 9.10
C ALA A 410 4.99 18.25 8.21
N ILE A 411 4.89 17.74 7.00
CA ILE A 411 5.94 17.83 5.98
C ILE A 411 5.92 19.24 5.37
N ILE A 412 6.98 19.99 5.61
CA ILE A 412 7.18 21.35 5.11
C ILE A 412 8.60 21.53 4.56
N PRO A 413 8.85 22.54 3.70
CA PRO A 413 10.20 22.90 3.33
C PRO A 413 10.98 23.42 4.54
N THR A 414 12.28 23.14 4.56
CA THR A 414 13.22 23.66 5.58
C THR A 414 13.81 25.00 5.11
N LEU A 415 14.69 25.58 5.94
CA LEU A 415 15.45 26.77 5.56
C LEU A 415 16.56 26.49 4.53
N GLN A 416 16.82 25.23 4.21
CA GLN A 416 17.80 24.83 3.23
C GLN A 416 17.19 24.83 1.82
N ALA A 417 17.62 25.77 0.98
CA ALA A 417 17.26 25.77 -0.43
C ALA A 417 17.90 24.55 -1.11
N PRO A 418 17.11 23.71 -1.80
CA PRO A 418 17.67 22.54 -2.47
C PRO A 418 18.44 22.90 -3.73
N SER A 419 19.42 22.06 -4.07
CA SER A 419 20.18 22.14 -5.32
C SER A 419 20.41 20.75 -5.89
N GLY A 420 20.47 20.63 -7.22
CA GLY A 420 20.77 19.36 -7.89
C GLY A 420 19.68 18.30 -7.71
N LEU A 421 18.42 18.69 -7.64
CA LEU A 421 17.29 17.79 -7.57
C LEU A 421 17.08 17.07 -8.91
N SER A 422 16.69 15.80 -8.86
CA SER A 422 16.12 15.12 -10.03
C SER A 422 14.75 15.71 -10.37
N ASP A 423 14.24 15.45 -11.58
CA ASP A 423 12.92 15.93 -11.99
C ASP A 423 11.81 15.43 -11.06
N ALA A 424 11.91 14.20 -10.58
CA ALA A 424 10.93 13.62 -9.65
C ALA A 424 11.01 14.28 -8.27
N GLU A 425 12.22 14.52 -7.76
CA GLU A 425 12.44 15.24 -6.49
C GLU A 425 11.95 16.69 -6.60
N GLN A 426 12.21 17.37 -7.74
CA GLN A 426 11.74 18.73 -7.99
C GLN A 426 10.21 18.82 -7.98
N LYS A 427 9.52 17.87 -8.64
CA LYS A 427 8.05 17.80 -8.66
C LYS A 427 7.48 17.63 -7.25
N LEU A 428 8.06 16.72 -6.46
CA LEU A 428 7.60 16.48 -5.09
C LEU A 428 7.88 17.67 -4.17
N TYR A 429 9.06 18.30 -4.28
CA TYR A 429 9.41 19.48 -3.53
C TYR A 429 8.48 20.66 -3.86
N ASP A 430 8.22 20.91 -5.13
CA ASP A 430 7.29 21.95 -5.60
C ASP A 430 5.89 21.73 -5.04
N LEU A 431 5.42 20.47 -5.03
CA LEU A 431 4.12 20.10 -4.45
C LEU A 431 4.03 20.46 -2.97
N VAL A 432 5.06 20.16 -2.19
CA VAL A 432 5.13 20.46 -0.75
C VAL A 432 5.21 21.97 -0.52
N VAL A 433 6.02 22.71 -1.28
CA VAL A 433 6.16 24.16 -1.17
C VAL A 433 4.83 24.85 -1.47
N ARG A 434 4.13 24.46 -2.53
CA ARG A 434 2.80 25.02 -2.87
C ARG A 434 1.80 24.81 -1.73
N ARG A 435 1.74 23.62 -1.16
CA ARG A 435 0.86 23.31 -0.04
C ARG A 435 1.24 24.10 1.21
N PHE A 436 2.51 24.21 1.52
CA PHE A 436 3.02 25.02 2.63
C PHE A 436 2.61 26.48 2.49
N MET A 437 2.77 27.07 1.33
CA MET A 437 2.35 28.46 1.11
C MET A 437 0.82 28.61 1.17
N ALA A 438 0.08 27.68 0.55
CA ALA A 438 -1.37 27.76 0.43
C ALA A 438 -2.10 27.82 1.78
N VAL A 439 -1.60 27.15 2.82
CA VAL A 439 -2.26 27.12 4.13
C VAL A 439 -2.25 28.49 4.82
N PHE A 440 -1.33 29.39 4.46
CA PHE A 440 -1.22 30.74 5.00
C PHE A 440 -2.02 31.78 4.19
N PHE A 441 -2.39 31.46 2.95
CA PHE A 441 -3.17 32.35 2.12
C PHE A 441 -4.63 32.39 2.56
N PRO A 442 -5.35 33.50 2.25
CA PRO A 442 -6.78 33.58 2.47
C PRO A 442 -7.54 32.47 1.73
N SER A 443 -8.74 32.18 2.20
CA SER A 443 -9.66 31.27 1.49
C SER A 443 -9.99 31.83 0.09
N ALA A 444 -10.22 30.91 -0.85
CA ALA A 444 -10.83 31.28 -2.13
C ALA A 444 -12.29 31.66 -1.90
N GLU A 445 -12.75 32.74 -2.50
CA GLU A 445 -14.12 33.21 -2.38
C GLU A 445 -14.87 33.04 -3.71
N TYR A 446 -16.03 32.42 -3.64
CA TYR A 446 -16.91 32.18 -4.79
C TYR A 446 -18.27 32.79 -4.55
N MET A 447 -18.93 33.20 -5.64
CA MET A 447 -20.37 33.42 -5.68
C MET A 447 -21.00 32.18 -6.33
N VAL A 448 -21.81 31.44 -5.55
CA VAL A 448 -22.56 30.28 -6.04
C VAL A 448 -24.00 30.68 -6.26
N THR A 449 -24.45 30.59 -7.50
CA THR A 449 -25.83 30.90 -7.89
C THR A 449 -26.57 29.62 -8.19
N THR A 450 -27.65 29.34 -7.45
CA THR A 450 -28.58 28.25 -7.73
C THR A 450 -29.84 28.82 -8.35
N ARG A 451 -30.13 28.40 -9.56
CA ARG A 451 -31.34 28.84 -10.31
C ARG A 451 -32.26 27.63 -10.47
N ILE A 452 -33.53 27.83 -10.13
CA ILE A 452 -34.59 26.84 -10.32
C ILE A 452 -35.57 27.40 -11.35
N SER A 453 -35.69 26.67 -12.46
CA SER A 453 -36.68 27.02 -13.53
C SER A 453 -37.78 25.97 -13.49
N THR A 454 -39.00 26.40 -13.20
CA THR A 454 -40.18 25.53 -13.06
C THR A 454 -41.14 25.74 -14.22
N ALA A 455 -41.31 24.71 -15.04
CA ALA A 455 -42.19 24.67 -16.21
C ALA A 455 -43.17 23.51 -16.08
N ALA A 456 -44.48 23.77 -16.25
CA ALA A 456 -45.52 22.72 -16.21
C ALA A 456 -45.45 21.80 -14.98
N GLY A 457 -45.06 22.35 -13.81
CA GLY A 457 -44.92 21.62 -12.57
C GLY A 457 -43.60 20.84 -12.41
N HIS A 458 -42.71 20.91 -13.39
CA HIS A 458 -41.37 20.24 -13.35
C HIS A 458 -40.26 21.26 -13.09
N SER A 459 -39.36 20.94 -12.18
CA SER A 459 -38.27 21.84 -11.78
C SER A 459 -36.94 21.40 -12.37
N PHE A 460 -36.19 22.41 -12.85
CA PHE A 460 -34.86 22.21 -13.43
C PHE A 460 -33.87 23.08 -12.66
N LYS A 461 -32.75 22.47 -12.26
CA LYS A 461 -31.67 23.14 -11.53
C LYS A 461 -30.57 23.58 -12.47
N THR A 462 -30.10 24.81 -12.29
CA THR A 462 -28.91 25.33 -12.93
C THR A 462 -28.01 25.89 -11.83
N GLU A 463 -26.75 25.54 -11.84
CA GLU A 463 -25.75 26.06 -10.89
C GLU A 463 -24.69 26.85 -11.64
N GLY A 464 -24.36 28.02 -11.13
CA GLY A 464 -23.26 28.86 -11.56
C GLY A 464 -22.31 29.10 -10.41
N LYS A 465 -21.01 28.99 -10.66
CA LYS A 465 -19.97 29.25 -9.66
C LYS A 465 -18.94 30.20 -10.26
N VAL A 466 -18.81 31.39 -9.67
CA VAL A 466 -17.88 32.43 -10.11
C VAL A 466 -16.81 32.59 -9.03
N LEU A 467 -15.55 32.46 -9.39
CA LEU A 467 -14.42 32.77 -8.50
C LEU A 467 -14.32 34.31 -8.35
N VAL A 468 -14.57 34.82 -7.14
CA VAL A 468 -14.52 36.23 -6.82
C VAL A 468 -13.11 36.65 -6.37
N LYS A 469 -12.51 35.86 -5.49
CA LYS A 469 -11.15 36.05 -5.04
C LYS A 469 -10.41 34.71 -5.05
N PRO A 470 -9.28 34.59 -5.73
CA PRO A 470 -8.55 33.31 -5.84
C PRO A 470 -7.99 32.84 -4.50
N GLY A 471 -7.62 33.77 -3.60
CA GLY A 471 -6.98 33.38 -2.34
C GLY A 471 -5.79 32.44 -2.56
N TRP A 472 -5.79 31.29 -1.87
CA TRP A 472 -4.74 30.28 -1.99
C TRP A 472 -4.64 29.63 -3.39
N LEU A 473 -5.71 29.64 -4.19
CA LEU A 473 -5.70 29.09 -5.55
C LEU A 473 -4.72 29.83 -6.48
N ALA A 474 -4.40 31.09 -6.18
CA ALA A 474 -3.43 31.86 -6.95
C ALA A 474 -2.05 31.18 -7.04
N ILE A 475 -1.67 30.37 -6.02
CA ILE A 475 -0.40 29.63 -5.98
C ILE A 475 -0.39 28.51 -7.01
N TYR A 476 -1.53 27.91 -7.34
CA TYR A 476 -1.69 26.80 -8.27
C TYR A 476 -1.95 27.28 -9.72
N GLY A 477 -2.27 28.54 -9.93
CA GLY A 477 -2.45 29.15 -11.24
C GLY A 477 -3.58 28.50 -12.05
N LYS A 478 -3.33 28.24 -13.35
CA LYS A 478 -4.31 27.62 -14.25
C LYS A 478 -4.70 26.20 -13.86
N GLU A 479 -3.78 25.43 -13.23
CA GLU A 479 -4.06 24.07 -12.76
C GLU A 479 -5.22 24.03 -11.77
N ALA A 480 -5.36 25.06 -10.93
CA ALA A 480 -6.45 25.13 -9.97
C ALA A 480 -7.80 25.48 -10.62
N ALA A 481 -7.80 26.19 -11.73
CA ALA A 481 -9.02 26.47 -12.50
C ALA A 481 -9.49 25.17 -13.19
N ASP A 482 -8.56 24.38 -13.74
CA ASP A 482 -8.86 23.12 -14.41
C ASP A 482 -9.33 22.01 -13.42
N GLU A 483 -8.73 21.92 -12.21
CA GLU A 483 -9.18 20.98 -11.16
C GLU A 483 -10.57 21.32 -10.58
N VAL A 484 -10.94 22.57 -10.57
CA VAL A 484 -12.30 23.01 -10.19
C VAL A 484 -13.29 22.67 -11.30
N ASP A 485 -12.85 22.69 -12.57
CA ASP A 485 -13.64 22.31 -13.73
C ASP A 485 -13.77 20.78 -13.93
N ASP A 486 -12.75 19.99 -13.54
CA ASP A 486 -12.77 18.52 -13.64
C ASP A 486 -13.58 17.81 -12.54
N ALA A 487 -13.97 18.50 -11.47
CA ALA A 487 -14.66 17.90 -10.34
C ALA A 487 -16.06 17.34 -10.66
N LYS A 488 -16.67 17.72 -11.79
CA LYS A 488 -17.83 17.05 -12.41
C LYS A 488 -17.90 17.47 -13.89
N GLU A 489 -17.79 16.51 -14.79
CA GLU A 489 -18.22 16.68 -16.19
C GLU A 489 -19.68 17.17 -16.21
N GLY A 490 -19.92 18.45 -16.32
CA GLY A 490 -21.24 19.07 -16.34
C GLY A 490 -21.36 20.42 -15.65
N ASP A 491 -20.42 20.75 -14.77
CA ASP A 491 -20.45 21.98 -13.95
C ASP A 491 -19.28 22.90 -14.28
N LYS A 492 -19.13 23.24 -15.57
CA LYS A 492 -18.24 24.34 -15.98
C LYS A 492 -18.77 25.62 -15.38
N GLY A 493 -17.96 26.29 -14.56
CA GLY A 493 -18.26 27.57 -13.94
C GLY A 493 -18.71 28.60 -14.97
N GLN A 494 -19.97 28.53 -15.38
CA GLN A 494 -20.53 29.45 -16.34
C GLN A 494 -21.04 30.69 -15.60
N ASN A 495 -20.64 31.84 -16.10
CA ASN A 495 -21.41 33.05 -15.83
C ASN A 495 -22.82 32.79 -16.33
N LEU A 496 -23.79 32.62 -15.43
CA LEU A 496 -25.17 32.41 -15.81
C LEU A 496 -25.67 33.66 -16.51
N VAL A 497 -26.33 33.46 -17.64
CA VAL A 497 -27.07 34.52 -18.34
C VAL A 497 -28.05 35.18 -17.36
N ALA A 498 -28.10 36.47 -17.33
CA ALA A 498 -28.99 37.23 -16.42
C ALA A 498 -30.47 36.93 -16.76
N VAL A 499 -31.26 36.74 -15.70
CA VAL A 499 -32.73 36.62 -15.77
C VAL A 499 -33.32 37.72 -14.86
N ALA A 500 -34.20 38.53 -15.41
CA ALA A 500 -34.82 39.60 -14.63
C ALA A 500 -35.81 39.01 -13.60
N PRO A 501 -35.98 39.68 -12.42
CA PRO A 501 -37.01 39.25 -11.47
C PRO A 501 -38.41 39.23 -12.09
N GLY A 502 -39.10 38.07 -12.00
CA GLY A 502 -40.42 37.87 -12.60
C GLY A 502 -40.43 37.57 -14.08
N GLU A 503 -39.28 37.49 -14.73
CA GLU A 503 -39.16 37.08 -16.13
C GLU A 503 -39.65 35.66 -16.33
N GLN A 504 -40.49 35.44 -17.33
CA GLN A 504 -40.92 34.11 -17.76
C GLN A 504 -40.00 33.67 -18.92
N VAL A 505 -39.22 32.62 -18.69
CA VAL A 505 -38.31 32.11 -19.72
C VAL A 505 -38.98 31.01 -20.53
N GLY A 506 -38.68 30.95 -21.82
CA GLY A 506 -39.17 29.89 -22.69
C GLY A 506 -38.35 28.62 -22.53
N VAL A 507 -39.01 27.46 -22.70
CA VAL A 507 -38.27 26.19 -22.88
C VAL A 507 -37.94 26.04 -24.36
N GLY A 508 -36.70 26.36 -24.73
CA GLY A 508 -36.22 26.32 -26.13
C GLY A 508 -36.07 24.92 -26.64
N SER A 509 -35.39 24.07 -25.91
CA SER A 509 -35.25 22.65 -26.22
C SER A 509 -35.23 21.79 -24.94
N VAL A 510 -35.65 20.55 -25.08
CA VAL A 510 -35.60 19.59 -23.98
C VAL A 510 -35.26 18.19 -24.56
N GLU A 511 -34.37 17.49 -23.89
CA GLU A 511 -33.91 16.16 -24.25
C GLU A 511 -33.88 15.22 -23.07
N SER A 512 -34.10 13.93 -23.29
CA SER A 512 -33.86 12.89 -22.30
C SER A 512 -32.61 12.09 -22.69
N LYS A 513 -31.69 11.95 -21.77
CA LYS A 513 -30.43 11.19 -21.95
C LYS A 513 -30.54 9.85 -21.27
N PRO A 514 -30.54 8.73 -22.03
CA PRO A 514 -30.48 7.41 -21.44
C PRO A 514 -29.08 7.14 -20.89
N LEU A 515 -28.99 6.69 -19.64
CA LEU A 515 -27.75 6.42 -18.92
C LEU A 515 -27.88 5.10 -18.16
N LYS A 516 -26.77 4.59 -17.69
CA LYS A 516 -26.70 3.38 -16.85
C LYS A 516 -25.96 3.65 -15.56
N THR A 517 -26.45 3.06 -14.48
CA THR A 517 -25.69 3.06 -13.22
C THR A 517 -24.38 2.29 -13.42
N ARG A 518 -23.34 2.73 -12.72
CA ARG A 518 -22.00 2.15 -12.81
C ARG A 518 -21.59 1.51 -11.48
N PRO A 519 -20.84 0.41 -11.51
CA PRO A 519 -20.30 -0.17 -10.28
C PRO A 519 -19.34 0.84 -9.59
N PRO A 520 -19.06 0.64 -8.31
CA PRO A 520 -18.04 1.44 -7.63
C PRO A 520 -16.70 1.28 -8.36
N ALA A 521 -15.93 2.35 -8.43
CA ALA A 521 -14.60 2.29 -9.04
C ALA A 521 -13.65 1.40 -8.23
N ARG A 522 -12.75 0.69 -8.89
CA ARG A 522 -11.65 0.00 -8.24
C ARG A 522 -10.77 0.99 -7.51
N TYR A 523 -10.08 0.51 -6.48
CA TYR A 523 -9.12 1.34 -5.79
C TYR A 523 -7.92 1.65 -6.70
N SER A 524 -7.51 2.91 -6.72
CA SER A 524 -6.15 3.30 -7.06
C SER A 524 -5.28 3.19 -5.80
N GLU A 525 -3.96 3.29 -5.95
CA GLU A 525 -3.08 3.33 -4.79
C GLU A 525 -3.40 4.50 -3.87
N ALA A 526 -3.72 5.67 -4.43
CA ALA A 526 -4.15 6.85 -3.67
C ALA A 526 -5.43 6.61 -2.88
N THR A 527 -6.45 5.99 -3.49
CA THR A 527 -7.73 5.73 -2.80
C THR A 527 -7.61 4.57 -1.81
N LEU A 528 -6.75 3.58 -2.06
CA LEU A 528 -6.45 2.51 -1.11
C LEU A 528 -5.74 3.05 0.14
N LEU A 529 -4.75 3.93 -0.02
CA LEU A 529 -4.13 4.64 1.11
C LEU A 529 -5.16 5.42 1.93
N GLY A 530 -6.10 6.09 1.25
CA GLY A 530 -7.21 6.78 1.93
C GLY A 530 -8.15 5.82 2.67
N ALA A 531 -8.41 4.64 2.13
CA ALA A 531 -9.20 3.61 2.80
C ALA A 531 -8.47 3.04 4.02
N MET A 532 -7.15 2.83 3.93
CA MET A 532 -6.33 2.40 5.07
C MET A 532 -6.33 3.44 6.19
N GLU A 533 -6.13 4.72 5.86
CA GLU A 533 -6.17 5.83 6.81
C GLU A 533 -7.55 5.98 7.46
N GLY A 534 -8.60 5.88 6.66
CA GLY A 534 -9.98 6.04 7.10
C GLY A 534 -10.66 4.75 7.58
N ALA A 535 -9.91 3.67 7.81
CA ALA A 535 -10.48 2.35 8.12
C ALA A 535 -11.35 2.33 9.39
N GLY A 536 -11.14 3.23 10.33
CA GLY A 536 -12.01 3.41 11.48
C GLY A 536 -13.48 3.67 11.11
N LYS A 537 -13.74 4.29 9.97
CA LYS A 537 -15.10 4.54 9.47
C LYS A 537 -15.84 3.26 9.04
N MET A 538 -15.12 2.15 8.87
CA MET A 538 -15.65 0.84 8.51
C MET A 538 -16.03 0.02 9.75
N VAL A 539 -15.72 0.49 10.95
CA VAL A 539 -15.93 -0.18 12.22
C VAL A 539 -17.29 0.25 12.80
N ASP A 540 -18.15 -0.71 13.14
CA ASP A 540 -19.49 -0.44 13.66
C ASP A 540 -19.48 -0.02 15.12
N ASP A 541 -18.56 -0.56 15.94
CA ASP A 541 -18.41 -0.23 17.35
C ASP A 541 -17.80 1.16 17.55
N ASP A 542 -18.46 2.01 18.33
CA ASP A 542 -18.08 3.41 18.53
C ASP A 542 -16.75 3.58 19.28
N GLU A 543 -16.48 2.74 20.29
CA GLU A 543 -15.21 2.79 21.05
C GLU A 543 -14.02 2.36 20.20
N LEU A 544 -14.19 1.30 19.41
CA LEU A 544 -13.17 0.82 18.48
C LEU A 544 -12.98 1.80 17.33
N ARG A 545 -14.06 2.44 16.86
CA ARG A 545 -13.99 3.48 15.83
C ARG A 545 -13.20 4.67 16.32
N GLU A 546 -13.41 5.14 17.54
CA GLU A 546 -12.66 6.23 18.15
C GLU A 546 -11.17 5.87 18.30
N ALA A 547 -10.86 4.66 18.78
CA ALA A 547 -9.48 4.17 18.89
C ALA A 547 -8.75 4.11 17.55
N MET A 548 -9.46 3.90 16.43
CA MET A 548 -8.91 3.89 15.08
C MET A 548 -8.95 5.23 14.36
N GLN A 549 -9.68 6.23 14.88
CA GLN A 549 -10.00 7.46 14.16
C GLN A 549 -8.75 8.22 13.69
N GLU A 550 -7.68 8.15 14.45
CA GLU A 550 -6.42 8.84 14.15
C GLU A 550 -5.35 7.92 13.52
N LYS A 551 -5.52 6.60 13.56
CA LYS A 551 -4.46 5.65 13.21
C LYS A 551 -4.75 4.81 11.96
N GLY A 552 -5.97 4.35 11.76
CA GLY A 552 -6.37 3.51 10.63
C GLY A 552 -5.64 2.17 10.57
N LEU A 553 -5.54 1.60 9.38
CA LEU A 553 -4.77 0.39 9.09
C LEU A 553 -3.32 0.77 8.75
N GLY A 554 -2.40 0.35 9.61
CA GLY A 554 -0.98 0.67 9.49
C GLY A 554 -0.66 2.12 9.84
N THR A 555 0.62 2.39 9.97
CA THR A 555 1.15 3.75 10.20
C THR A 555 1.56 4.38 8.86
N PRO A 556 1.73 5.70 8.78
CA PRO A 556 2.30 6.33 7.59
C PRO A 556 3.59 5.67 7.11
N ALA A 557 4.46 5.27 8.05
CA ALA A 557 5.72 4.61 7.74
C ALA A 557 5.55 3.22 7.09
N THR A 558 4.46 2.50 7.34
CA THR A 558 4.28 1.10 6.96
C THR A 558 3.32 0.87 5.80
N ARG A 559 2.37 1.78 5.55
CA ARG A 559 1.32 1.59 4.52
C ARG A 559 1.88 1.28 3.13
N ALA A 560 2.89 2.04 2.68
CA ALA A 560 3.53 1.78 1.39
C ALA A 560 4.16 0.38 1.31
N ALA A 561 4.84 -0.06 2.37
CA ALA A 561 5.45 -1.37 2.44
C ALA A 561 4.40 -2.50 2.45
N ILE A 562 3.27 -2.30 3.09
CA ILE A 562 2.15 -3.25 3.11
C ILE A 562 1.58 -3.42 1.69
N ILE A 563 1.30 -2.34 0.98
CA ILE A 563 0.81 -2.39 -0.41
C ILE A 563 1.82 -3.11 -1.31
N GLU A 564 3.10 -2.74 -1.24
CA GLU A 564 4.14 -3.41 -2.02
C GLU A 564 4.30 -4.89 -1.64
N GLY A 565 4.14 -5.23 -0.36
CA GLY A 565 4.13 -6.61 0.11
C GLY A 565 3.02 -7.44 -0.54
N LEU A 566 1.80 -6.90 -0.58
CA LEU A 566 0.66 -7.54 -1.23
C LEU A 566 0.89 -7.76 -2.73
N ILE A 567 1.54 -6.80 -3.41
CA ILE A 567 1.89 -6.91 -4.83
C ILE A 567 2.99 -7.96 -5.04
N ASN A 568 4.05 -7.93 -4.23
CA ASN A 568 5.17 -8.87 -4.33
C ASN A 568 4.72 -10.32 -4.07
N GLU A 569 3.79 -10.52 -3.14
CA GLU A 569 3.19 -11.82 -2.83
C GLU A 569 2.09 -12.23 -3.84
N LYS A 570 1.85 -11.42 -4.86
CA LYS A 570 0.84 -11.68 -5.93
C LYS A 570 -0.60 -11.78 -5.41
N TYR A 571 -0.94 -11.08 -4.35
CA TYR A 571 -2.32 -10.90 -3.92
C TYR A 571 -3.03 -9.80 -4.71
N ILE A 572 -2.28 -8.74 -5.08
CA ILE A 572 -2.78 -7.60 -5.85
C ILE A 572 -1.89 -7.37 -7.06
N LEU A 573 -2.50 -6.98 -8.17
CA LEU A 573 -1.83 -6.53 -9.38
C LEU A 573 -2.10 -5.04 -9.58
N ARG A 574 -1.12 -4.31 -10.14
CA ARG A 574 -1.35 -2.98 -10.70
C ARG A 574 -1.68 -3.12 -12.18
N ASP A 575 -2.84 -2.61 -12.59
CA ASP A 575 -3.21 -2.44 -13.98
C ASP A 575 -3.52 -0.97 -14.25
N GLY A 576 -2.59 -0.28 -14.88
CA GLY A 576 -2.62 1.17 -14.97
C GLY A 576 -2.63 1.81 -13.58
N ARG A 577 -3.73 2.47 -13.23
CA ARG A 577 -3.96 3.07 -11.91
C ARG A 577 -4.74 2.17 -10.96
N GLU A 578 -5.31 1.09 -11.44
CA GLU A 578 -6.18 0.22 -10.66
C GLU A 578 -5.40 -0.84 -9.89
N MET A 579 -5.90 -1.14 -8.69
CA MET A 579 -5.42 -2.21 -7.83
C MET A 579 -6.41 -3.37 -7.91
N ILE A 580 -6.01 -4.46 -8.56
CA ILE A 580 -6.89 -5.60 -8.85
C ILE A 580 -6.50 -6.79 -7.98
N PRO A 581 -7.44 -7.40 -7.23
CA PRO A 581 -7.16 -8.61 -6.46
C PRO A 581 -7.06 -9.81 -7.41
N THR A 582 -6.10 -10.69 -7.14
CA THR A 582 -5.88 -11.92 -7.89
C THR A 582 -6.76 -13.08 -7.36
N ALA A 583 -6.81 -14.19 -8.08
CA ALA A 583 -7.44 -15.42 -7.60
C ALA A 583 -6.86 -15.90 -6.26
N LYS A 584 -5.55 -15.70 -6.02
CA LYS A 584 -4.90 -15.98 -4.74
C LYS A 584 -5.51 -15.16 -3.60
N ALA A 585 -5.86 -13.90 -3.85
CA ALA A 585 -6.51 -13.03 -2.86
C ALA A 585 -7.90 -13.54 -2.48
N PHE A 586 -8.73 -13.87 -3.47
CA PHE A 586 -10.05 -14.46 -3.24
C PHE A 586 -9.95 -15.80 -2.48
N GLN A 587 -8.99 -16.64 -2.84
CA GLN A 587 -8.77 -17.92 -2.16
C GLN A 587 -8.43 -17.72 -0.67
N LEU A 588 -7.60 -16.73 -0.34
CA LEU A 588 -7.31 -16.41 1.07
C LEU A 588 -8.56 -15.93 1.81
N MET A 589 -9.36 -15.02 1.23
CA MET A 589 -10.58 -14.55 1.88
C MET A 589 -11.58 -15.69 2.07
N THR A 590 -11.77 -16.56 1.08
CA THR A 590 -12.60 -17.77 1.18
C THR A 590 -12.12 -18.68 2.31
N LEU A 591 -10.81 -18.88 2.45
CA LEU A 591 -10.22 -19.68 3.52
C LEU A 591 -10.54 -19.09 4.90
N LEU A 592 -10.27 -17.81 5.12
CA LEU A 592 -10.46 -17.17 6.42
C LEU A 592 -11.93 -17.16 6.83
N ARG A 593 -12.83 -16.88 5.91
CA ARG A 593 -14.29 -16.94 6.12
C ARG A 593 -14.75 -18.37 6.43
N GLY A 594 -14.30 -19.34 5.62
CA GLY A 594 -14.65 -20.75 5.78
C GLY A 594 -14.16 -21.39 7.07
N LEU A 595 -12.96 -21.01 7.54
CA LEU A 595 -12.41 -21.46 8.82
C LEU A 595 -13.07 -20.78 10.04
N GLY A 596 -13.85 -19.72 9.86
CA GLY A 596 -14.40 -18.91 10.93
C GLY A 596 -13.32 -18.16 11.72
N VAL A 597 -12.32 -17.64 11.02
CA VAL A 597 -11.24 -16.76 11.53
C VAL A 597 -11.18 -15.46 10.73
N GLU A 598 -12.33 -15.00 10.30
CA GLU A 598 -12.46 -13.79 9.47
C GLU A 598 -12.09 -12.50 10.19
N GLU A 599 -11.98 -12.51 11.53
CA GLU A 599 -11.46 -11.39 12.31
C GLU A 599 -10.08 -10.93 11.83
N LEU A 600 -9.26 -11.83 11.27
CA LEU A 600 -7.97 -11.50 10.66
C LEU A 600 -8.11 -10.63 9.40
N SER A 601 -9.28 -10.61 8.77
CA SER A 601 -9.57 -9.83 7.57
C SER A 601 -10.33 -8.53 7.86
N LYS A 602 -10.68 -8.26 9.11
CA LYS A 602 -11.50 -7.13 9.53
C LYS A 602 -10.66 -6.04 10.21
N PRO A 603 -10.95 -4.77 9.99
CA PRO A 603 -10.28 -3.66 10.66
C PRO A 603 -10.57 -3.61 12.17
N GLU A 604 -11.69 -4.21 12.64
CA GLU A 604 -12.10 -4.27 14.04
C GLU A 604 -11.01 -4.86 14.94
N LEU A 605 -10.30 -5.87 14.47
CA LEU A 605 -9.18 -6.46 15.22
C LEU A 605 -8.10 -5.41 15.53
N THR A 606 -7.78 -4.56 14.56
CA THR A 606 -6.84 -3.46 14.77
C THR A 606 -7.40 -2.45 15.77
N GLY A 607 -8.70 -2.11 15.67
CA GLY A 607 -9.38 -1.21 16.60
C GLY A 607 -9.35 -1.74 18.03
N GLU A 608 -9.68 -3.01 18.21
CA GLU A 608 -9.64 -3.68 19.52
C GLU A 608 -8.24 -3.63 20.15
N TRP A 609 -7.20 -3.92 19.36
CA TRP A 609 -5.84 -3.85 19.89
C TRP A 609 -5.42 -2.42 20.23
N GLU A 610 -5.70 -1.44 19.38
CA GLU A 610 -5.39 -0.04 19.66
C GLU A 610 -6.12 0.47 20.92
N TYR A 611 -7.38 0.08 21.10
CA TYR A 611 -8.13 0.38 22.31
C TYR A 611 -7.46 -0.22 23.56
N LYS A 612 -7.16 -1.52 23.53
CA LYS A 612 -6.49 -2.23 24.65
C LYS A 612 -5.10 -1.68 24.95
N LEU A 613 -4.33 -1.34 23.93
CA LEU A 613 -3.01 -0.70 24.10
C LEU A 613 -3.13 0.68 24.73
N SER A 614 -4.16 1.45 24.37
CA SER A 614 -4.46 2.73 25.04
C SER A 614 -4.84 2.55 26.50
N GLN A 615 -5.62 1.51 26.84
CA GLN A 615 -5.92 1.15 28.24
C GLN A 615 -4.64 0.77 29.02
N MET A 616 -3.71 0.09 28.37
CA MET A 616 -2.41 -0.27 28.97
C MET A 616 -1.55 0.98 29.24
N GLU A 617 -1.51 1.93 28.32
CA GLU A 617 -0.83 3.22 28.51
C GLU A 617 -1.37 3.99 29.71
N GLN A 618 -2.67 3.85 29.99
CA GLN A 618 -3.37 4.46 31.13
C GLN A 618 -3.26 3.63 32.41
N GLY A 619 -2.60 2.46 32.39
CA GLY A 619 -2.49 1.56 33.53
C GLY A 619 -3.78 0.80 33.90
N LYS A 620 -4.76 0.75 32.99
CA LYS A 620 -6.07 0.08 33.19
C LYS A 620 -6.07 -1.38 32.74
N LEU A 621 -5.12 -1.78 31.91
CA LEU A 621 -4.94 -3.14 31.41
C LEU A 621 -3.50 -3.57 31.63
N SER A 622 -3.26 -4.75 32.17
CA SER A 622 -1.90 -5.29 32.33
C SER A 622 -1.38 -5.87 31.00
N ARG A 623 -0.05 -5.87 30.87
CA ARG A 623 0.61 -6.52 29.73
C ARG A 623 0.33 -8.04 29.72
N GLU A 624 0.34 -8.68 30.88
CA GLU A 624 0.11 -10.11 31.05
C GLU A 624 -1.27 -10.50 30.56
N ASP A 625 -2.31 -9.76 30.94
CA ASP A 625 -3.69 -10.02 30.50
C ASP A 625 -3.85 -9.86 29.00
N PHE A 626 -3.26 -8.81 28.42
CA PHE A 626 -3.29 -8.59 26.97
C PHE A 626 -2.59 -9.71 26.21
N MET A 627 -1.37 -10.07 26.61
CA MET A 627 -0.59 -11.11 25.93
C MET A 627 -1.22 -12.49 26.08
N GLN A 628 -1.93 -12.78 27.20
CA GLN A 628 -2.70 -14.01 27.35
C GLN A 628 -3.87 -14.08 26.36
N GLN A 629 -4.57 -12.96 26.15
CA GLN A 629 -5.64 -12.89 25.14
C GLN A 629 -5.08 -13.14 23.72
N ILE A 630 -3.90 -12.59 23.41
CA ILE A 630 -3.22 -12.82 22.12
C ILE A 630 -2.80 -14.28 21.95
N ALA A 631 -2.29 -14.91 23.03
CA ALA A 631 -1.94 -16.33 23.01
C ALA A 631 -3.19 -17.20 22.74
N ASN A 632 -4.31 -16.94 23.44
CA ASN A 632 -5.57 -17.66 23.24
C ASN A 632 -6.11 -17.48 21.81
N MET A 633 -6.06 -16.27 21.25
CA MET A 633 -6.43 -16.00 19.87
C MET A 633 -5.54 -16.79 18.90
N THR A 634 -4.24 -16.81 19.13
CA THR A 634 -3.26 -17.53 18.31
C THR A 634 -3.55 -19.05 18.32
N GLU A 635 -3.81 -19.62 19.50
CA GLU A 635 -4.21 -21.02 19.65
C GLU A 635 -5.52 -21.32 18.91
N HIS A 636 -6.50 -20.43 19.01
CA HIS A 636 -7.79 -20.56 18.32
C HIS A 636 -7.61 -20.61 16.79
N ILE A 637 -6.84 -19.70 16.21
CA ILE A 637 -6.56 -19.66 14.78
C ILE A 637 -5.89 -20.96 14.31
N VAL A 638 -4.87 -21.41 15.02
CA VAL A 638 -4.16 -22.65 14.70
C VAL A 638 -5.07 -23.88 14.82
N LYS A 639 -5.87 -23.95 15.88
CA LYS A 639 -6.83 -25.04 16.11
C LYS A 639 -7.85 -25.13 14.98
N LYS A 640 -8.48 -24.01 14.61
CA LYS A 640 -9.45 -23.94 13.51
C LYS A 640 -8.83 -24.44 12.19
N ALA A 641 -7.64 -23.98 11.86
CA ALA A 641 -6.94 -24.43 10.65
C ALA A 641 -6.54 -25.92 10.68
N LYS A 642 -6.20 -26.45 11.87
CA LYS A 642 -5.78 -27.84 12.05
C LYS A 642 -6.93 -28.83 11.93
N GLU A 643 -8.07 -28.51 12.53
CA GLU A 643 -9.22 -29.39 12.69
C GLU A 643 -10.21 -29.35 11.52
N TYR A 644 -10.14 -28.32 10.65
CA TYR A 644 -11.11 -28.15 9.58
C TYR A 644 -10.91 -29.16 8.44
N ASP A 645 -12.03 -29.71 7.96
CA ASP A 645 -12.04 -30.55 6.75
C ASP A 645 -11.97 -29.66 5.49
N ARG A 646 -10.92 -29.84 4.70
CA ARG A 646 -10.54 -28.98 3.58
C ARG A 646 -11.46 -29.10 2.35
N ASP A 647 -12.11 -30.20 2.18
CA ASP A 647 -12.94 -30.44 1.00
C ASP A 647 -14.31 -29.79 1.13
N THR A 648 -14.64 -29.29 2.31
CA THR A 648 -15.93 -28.67 2.64
C THR A 648 -15.87 -27.16 2.88
N ILE A 649 -14.80 -26.48 2.55
CA ILE A 649 -14.72 -25.01 2.73
C ILE A 649 -15.81 -24.34 1.88
N PRO A 650 -16.77 -23.63 2.52
CA PRO A 650 -17.80 -22.92 1.79
C PRO A 650 -17.24 -21.71 1.04
N GLY A 651 -17.79 -21.42 -0.13
CA GLY A 651 -17.39 -20.28 -0.94
C GLY A 651 -18.13 -20.23 -2.28
N ASP A 652 -18.05 -19.10 -2.94
CA ASP A 652 -18.56 -18.94 -4.29
C ASP A 652 -17.54 -19.50 -5.29
N TYR A 653 -17.88 -20.60 -5.91
CA TYR A 653 -16.99 -21.31 -6.83
C TYR A 653 -17.46 -21.23 -8.26
N ALA A 654 -16.55 -21.01 -9.18
CA ALA A 654 -16.84 -20.84 -10.59
C ALA A 654 -17.25 -22.17 -11.25
N THR A 655 -18.22 -22.08 -12.15
CA THR A 655 -18.49 -23.11 -13.17
C THR A 655 -17.84 -22.65 -14.46
N LEU A 656 -16.94 -23.47 -15.01
CA LEU A 656 -16.19 -23.12 -16.21
C LEU A 656 -17.05 -23.25 -17.47
N SER A 657 -16.80 -22.38 -18.44
CA SER A 657 -17.46 -22.43 -19.76
C SER A 657 -16.82 -23.47 -20.67
N THR A 658 -15.53 -23.78 -20.49
CA THR A 658 -14.81 -24.80 -21.26
C THR A 658 -15.15 -26.19 -20.73
N PRO A 659 -15.62 -27.12 -21.59
CA PRO A 659 -16.02 -28.44 -21.16
C PRO A 659 -14.83 -29.32 -20.76
N CYS A 660 -15.10 -30.38 -20.00
CA CYS A 660 -14.12 -31.37 -19.58
C CYS A 660 -13.43 -32.02 -20.78
N PRO A 661 -12.09 -32.05 -20.82
CA PRO A 661 -11.35 -32.64 -21.96
C PRO A 661 -11.50 -34.16 -22.07
N THR A 662 -11.99 -34.84 -21.03
CA THR A 662 -12.18 -36.31 -21.00
C THR A 662 -13.56 -36.68 -21.46
N CYS A 663 -14.63 -36.06 -20.98
CA CYS A 663 -16.00 -36.51 -21.25
C CYS A 663 -16.92 -35.43 -21.84
N GLY A 664 -16.43 -34.20 -21.97
CA GLY A 664 -17.25 -33.06 -22.44
C GLY A 664 -18.25 -32.54 -21.38
N GLY A 665 -18.18 -33.02 -20.16
CA GLY A 665 -19.02 -32.58 -19.04
C GLY A 665 -18.61 -31.24 -18.46
N ILE A 666 -19.35 -30.78 -17.44
CA ILE A 666 -19.13 -29.53 -16.77
C ILE A 666 -17.91 -29.64 -15.84
N VAL A 667 -17.04 -28.62 -15.84
CA VAL A 667 -15.93 -28.49 -14.89
C VAL A 667 -16.30 -27.41 -13.88
N ARG A 668 -16.26 -27.75 -12.59
CA ARG A 668 -16.47 -26.83 -11.46
C ARG A 668 -15.22 -26.62 -10.66
N GLU A 669 -15.11 -25.43 -10.15
CA GLU A 669 -14.16 -25.07 -9.14
C GLU A 669 -14.64 -25.52 -7.75
N ASN A 670 -13.74 -25.99 -6.89
CA ASN A 670 -13.91 -26.02 -5.45
C ASN A 670 -12.71 -25.35 -4.77
N TYR A 671 -12.63 -25.39 -3.48
CA TYR A 671 -11.53 -24.68 -2.78
C TYR A 671 -10.13 -25.07 -3.28
N ARG A 672 -9.92 -26.31 -3.67
CA ARG A 672 -8.59 -26.86 -4.00
C ARG A 672 -8.41 -27.23 -5.47
N ARG A 673 -9.46 -27.55 -6.19
CA ARG A 673 -9.39 -28.18 -7.50
C ARG A 673 -10.40 -27.59 -8.47
N TYR A 674 -10.13 -27.79 -9.72
CA TYR A 674 -11.10 -27.83 -10.79
C TYR A 674 -11.42 -29.29 -11.08
N ALA A 675 -12.68 -29.68 -11.07
CA ALA A 675 -13.10 -31.07 -11.21
C ALA A 675 -14.29 -31.18 -12.14
N CYS A 676 -14.33 -32.26 -12.93
CA CYS A 676 -15.50 -32.58 -13.73
C CYS A 676 -16.61 -33.11 -12.84
N VAL A 677 -17.81 -32.52 -12.94
CA VAL A 677 -19.02 -32.92 -12.22
C VAL A 677 -20.05 -33.67 -13.08
N GLY A 678 -19.68 -34.05 -14.32
CA GLY A 678 -20.55 -34.76 -15.24
C GLY A 678 -21.31 -33.83 -16.20
N LYS A 679 -22.24 -34.40 -17.01
CA LYS A 679 -23.02 -33.65 -18.00
C LYS A 679 -24.30 -33.04 -17.44
N ASP A 680 -24.85 -33.59 -16.36
CA ASP A 680 -26.20 -33.30 -15.84
C ASP A 680 -26.16 -32.62 -14.44
N ALA A 681 -25.13 -31.87 -14.15
CA ALA A 681 -24.97 -31.24 -12.83
C ALA A 681 -25.94 -30.08 -12.60
N ALA A 682 -27.24 -30.41 -12.43
CA ALA A 682 -28.29 -29.46 -12.07
C ALA A 682 -28.45 -29.26 -10.58
N SER A 683 -27.63 -29.90 -9.73
CA SER A 683 -27.68 -29.78 -8.26
C SER A 683 -26.34 -29.33 -7.66
N ASP A 684 -26.43 -28.61 -6.54
CA ASP A 684 -25.30 -28.20 -5.68
C ASP A 684 -24.51 -29.38 -5.08
N ASP A 685 -24.85 -30.62 -5.43
CA ASP A 685 -24.20 -31.83 -4.95
C ASP A 685 -22.83 -32.00 -5.62
N THR A 686 -21.77 -31.60 -4.92
CA THR A 686 -20.38 -31.77 -5.32
C THR A 686 -19.95 -33.23 -5.42
N ALA A 687 -20.82 -34.17 -5.07
CA ALA A 687 -20.62 -35.61 -5.11
C ALA A 687 -21.16 -36.29 -6.38
N ALA A 688 -21.67 -35.55 -7.36
CA ALA A 688 -22.04 -36.12 -8.66
C ALA A 688 -20.79 -36.73 -9.31
N ALA A 689 -20.86 -38.03 -9.61
CA ALA A 689 -19.76 -38.80 -10.17
C ALA A 689 -19.39 -38.31 -11.58
N GLY A 690 -18.47 -37.35 -11.65
CA GLY A 690 -17.84 -36.98 -12.93
C GLY A 690 -16.92 -38.06 -13.46
N CYS A 691 -16.26 -37.84 -14.59
CA CYS A 691 -15.35 -38.79 -15.20
C CYS A 691 -14.00 -38.96 -14.45
N GLY A 692 -13.84 -38.35 -13.27
CA GLY A 692 -12.60 -38.37 -12.50
C GLY A 692 -11.53 -37.35 -12.95
N PHE A 693 -11.81 -36.56 -14.00
CA PHE A 693 -10.91 -35.48 -14.40
C PHE A 693 -10.87 -34.40 -13.33
N SER A 694 -9.69 -34.12 -12.84
CA SER A 694 -9.47 -32.98 -11.92
C SER A 694 -8.00 -32.57 -11.88
N PHE A 695 -7.74 -31.30 -11.54
CA PHE A 695 -6.38 -30.79 -11.28
C PHE A 695 -6.43 -29.68 -10.22
N GLY A 696 -5.29 -29.47 -9.55
CA GLY A 696 -5.17 -28.49 -8.47
C GLY A 696 -5.21 -27.05 -8.98
N LYS A 697 -5.82 -26.14 -8.20
CA LYS A 697 -5.86 -24.71 -8.48
C LYS A 697 -4.51 -24.01 -8.35
N THR A 698 -3.60 -24.61 -7.61
CA THR A 698 -2.31 -24.02 -7.22
C THR A 698 -1.14 -24.94 -7.53
N PRO A 699 -0.92 -25.30 -8.81
CA PRO A 699 0.21 -26.14 -9.15
C PRO A 699 1.54 -25.46 -8.78
N ALA A 700 2.40 -26.18 -8.08
CA ALA A 700 3.69 -25.66 -7.59
C ALA A 700 3.60 -24.27 -6.91
N GLY A 701 2.55 -24.03 -6.14
CA GLY A 701 2.36 -22.81 -5.35
C GLY A 701 1.86 -21.59 -6.12
N ARG A 702 1.60 -21.68 -7.42
CA ARG A 702 1.01 -20.62 -8.23
C ARG A 702 -0.48 -20.85 -8.38
N THR A 703 -1.29 -19.87 -7.98
CA THR A 703 -2.75 -19.91 -8.19
C THR A 703 -3.08 -19.51 -9.63
N PHE A 704 -3.93 -20.29 -10.29
CA PHE A 704 -4.46 -19.95 -11.59
C PHE A 704 -5.51 -18.85 -11.52
N GLU A 705 -5.47 -17.92 -12.48
CA GLU A 705 -6.62 -17.07 -12.77
C GLU A 705 -7.65 -17.86 -13.60
N GLN A 706 -8.95 -17.53 -13.45
CA GLN A 706 -10.01 -18.26 -14.14
C GLN A 706 -9.83 -18.28 -15.66
N ALA A 707 -9.43 -17.14 -16.24
CA ALA A 707 -9.17 -17.04 -17.68
C ALA A 707 -8.04 -17.95 -18.16
N GLU A 708 -7.00 -18.12 -17.34
CA GLU A 708 -5.90 -19.05 -17.62
C GLU A 708 -6.38 -20.51 -17.61
N VAL A 709 -7.29 -20.85 -16.69
CA VAL A 709 -7.87 -22.20 -16.62
C VAL A 709 -8.73 -22.48 -17.84
N GLU A 710 -9.57 -21.53 -18.27
CA GLU A 710 -10.39 -21.65 -19.48
C GLU A 710 -9.50 -21.84 -20.72
N GLN A 711 -8.44 -21.07 -20.85
CA GLN A 711 -7.46 -21.24 -21.93
C GLN A 711 -6.75 -22.58 -21.85
N PHE A 712 -6.28 -22.99 -20.66
CA PHE A 712 -5.56 -24.24 -20.45
C PHE A 712 -6.41 -25.47 -20.81
N LEU A 713 -7.70 -25.45 -20.46
CA LEU A 713 -8.60 -26.54 -20.82
C LEU A 713 -8.88 -26.59 -22.32
N ARG A 714 -9.04 -25.45 -22.98
CA ARG A 714 -9.31 -25.33 -24.41
C ARG A 714 -8.09 -25.74 -25.23
N ASP A 715 -6.92 -25.16 -24.90
CA ASP A 715 -5.70 -25.29 -25.70
C ASP A 715 -4.83 -26.47 -25.25
N LYS A 716 -5.16 -27.11 -24.10
CA LYS A 716 -4.44 -28.19 -23.44
C LYS A 716 -2.99 -27.88 -23.10
N LYS A 717 -2.59 -26.62 -23.29
CA LYS A 717 -1.27 -26.08 -22.95
C LYS A 717 -1.37 -24.57 -22.69
N ILE A 718 -0.61 -24.08 -21.73
CA ILE A 718 -0.50 -22.64 -21.44
C ILE A 718 0.91 -22.31 -20.91
N GLY A 719 1.36 -21.12 -21.18
CA GLY A 719 2.64 -20.60 -20.67
C GLY A 719 3.52 -20.04 -21.79
N PRO A 720 4.76 -19.65 -21.43
CA PRO A 720 5.38 -19.82 -20.10
C PRO A 720 4.74 -18.94 -19.02
N LEU A 721 4.45 -19.52 -17.86
CA LEU A 721 3.87 -18.84 -16.71
C LEU A 721 4.91 -18.68 -15.61
N GLU A 722 4.96 -17.49 -15.01
CA GLU A 722 5.82 -17.15 -13.88
C GLU A 722 5.14 -17.42 -12.53
N GLY A 723 5.92 -17.51 -11.46
CA GLY A 723 5.40 -17.56 -10.09
C GLY A 723 5.26 -18.95 -9.50
N PHE A 724 5.66 -20.01 -10.21
CA PHE A 724 5.78 -21.34 -9.63
C PHE A 724 6.92 -21.39 -8.60
N ARG A 725 6.81 -22.33 -7.66
CA ARG A 725 7.82 -22.60 -6.64
C ARG A 725 8.16 -24.09 -6.62
N SER A 726 9.45 -24.41 -6.64
CA SER A 726 9.94 -25.78 -6.49
C SER A 726 9.64 -26.32 -5.09
N LYS A 727 9.82 -27.61 -4.87
CA LYS A 727 9.71 -28.24 -3.53
C LYS A 727 10.64 -27.60 -2.49
N ALA A 728 11.73 -26.97 -2.91
CA ALA A 728 12.64 -26.22 -2.05
C ALA A 728 12.25 -24.74 -1.88
N GLY A 729 11.10 -24.30 -2.42
CA GLY A 729 10.58 -22.94 -2.32
C GLY A 729 11.17 -21.94 -3.33
N TRP A 730 12.02 -22.38 -4.26
CA TRP A 730 12.63 -21.50 -5.26
C TRP A 730 11.64 -21.16 -6.39
N PRO A 731 11.54 -19.89 -6.80
CA PRO A 731 10.68 -19.50 -7.89
C PRO A 731 11.20 -20.03 -9.21
N PHE A 732 10.29 -20.43 -10.11
CA PHE A 732 10.61 -20.84 -11.48
C PHE A 732 9.47 -20.48 -12.44
N THR A 733 9.78 -20.46 -13.73
CA THR A 733 8.86 -20.23 -14.84
C THR A 733 8.78 -21.50 -15.67
N SER A 734 7.60 -21.92 -16.08
CA SER A 734 7.38 -23.11 -16.90
C SER A 734 6.11 -23.00 -17.75
N GLU A 735 6.09 -23.72 -18.84
CA GLU A 735 4.84 -24.09 -19.52
C GLU A 735 4.19 -25.25 -18.76
N ILE A 736 2.89 -25.38 -18.87
CA ILE A 736 2.13 -26.51 -18.36
C ILE A 736 1.24 -27.07 -19.46
N ALA A 737 1.07 -28.39 -19.46
CA ALA A 737 0.27 -29.09 -20.46
C ALA A 737 -0.65 -30.12 -19.79
N LEU A 738 -1.78 -30.37 -20.42
CA LEU A 738 -2.59 -31.56 -20.15
C LEU A 738 -2.03 -32.71 -20.98
N LYS A 739 -1.53 -33.74 -20.32
CA LYS A 739 -1.08 -34.97 -20.94
C LYS A 739 -2.03 -36.11 -20.61
N TYR A 740 -2.38 -36.92 -21.63
CA TYR A 740 -3.23 -38.08 -21.44
C TYR A 740 -2.43 -39.20 -20.79
N ASN A 741 -2.92 -39.70 -19.68
CA ASN A 741 -2.34 -40.86 -18.98
C ASN A 741 -3.13 -42.12 -19.39
N GLU A 742 -2.49 -43.05 -20.10
CA GLU A 742 -3.10 -44.29 -20.63
C GLU A 742 -3.53 -45.25 -19.51
N GLU A 743 -2.80 -45.30 -18.41
CA GLU A 743 -3.11 -46.20 -17.29
C GLU A 743 -4.38 -45.76 -16.56
N GLU A 744 -4.54 -44.42 -16.33
CA GLU A 744 -5.69 -43.85 -15.65
C GLU A 744 -6.84 -43.49 -16.60
N LYS A 745 -6.62 -43.60 -17.92
CA LYS A 745 -7.55 -43.20 -18.96
C LYS A 745 -8.08 -41.78 -18.78
N ASN A 746 -7.22 -40.86 -18.36
CA ASN A 746 -7.58 -39.50 -18.05
C ASN A 746 -6.45 -38.50 -18.32
N TRP A 747 -6.79 -37.21 -18.44
CA TRP A 747 -5.83 -36.12 -18.62
C TRP A 747 -5.26 -35.68 -17.26
N LYS A 748 -3.94 -35.40 -17.25
CA LYS A 748 -3.24 -34.87 -16.09
C LYS A 748 -2.50 -33.58 -16.44
N LEU A 749 -2.42 -32.67 -15.47
CA LEU A 749 -1.56 -31.49 -15.54
C LEU A 749 -0.10 -31.90 -15.31
N GLU A 750 0.76 -31.58 -16.26
CA GLU A 750 2.20 -31.75 -16.14
C GLU A 750 2.93 -30.45 -16.48
N PHE A 751 4.07 -30.26 -15.81
CA PHE A 751 4.99 -29.19 -16.14
C PHE A 751 5.77 -29.59 -17.40
N ASP A 752 5.73 -28.72 -18.40
CA ASP A 752 6.50 -28.92 -19.63
C ASP A 752 7.79 -28.10 -19.54
N PHE A 753 8.83 -28.74 -19.10
CA PHE A 753 10.18 -28.15 -19.07
C PHE A 753 10.90 -28.21 -20.40
N GLY A 754 10.20 -28.65 -21.44
CA GLY A 754 10.76 -29.03 -22.73
C GLY A 754 11.58 -30.33 -22.64
N ASN A 755 11.36 -31.27 -23.53
CA ASN A 755 12.07 -32.55 -23.56
C ASN A 755 13.55 -32.36 -23.92
N ASP A 756 14.34 -31.91 -22.98
CA ASP A 756 15.78 -31.75 -23.15
C ASP A 756 16.60 -33.05 -23.04
N LYS A 757 15.95 -34.11 -22.57
CA LYS A 757 16.63 -35.38 -22.42
C LYS A 757 16.23 -36.49 -23.41
N ASN A 758 15.09 -36.39 -24.06
CA ASN A 758 14.61 -37.48 -24.90
C ASN A 758 14.87 -37.32 -26.40
N SER A 759 15.07 -36.10 -26.92
CA SER A 759 15.36 -35.92 -28.32
C SER A 759 16.79 -36.31 -28.76
N GLU A 760 17.73 -36.29 -27.82
CA GLU A 760 19.11 -36.75 -28.08
C GLU A 760 19.23 -38.28 -27.99
N GLU A 761 18.35 -38.94 -27.25
CA GLU A 761 18.39 -40.41 -27.07
C GLU A 761 17.49 -41.21 -27.99
N THR A 762 16.45 -40.62 -28.57
CA THR A 762 15.47 -41.33 -29.40
C THR A 762 15.77 -41.32 -30.92
N GLY A 763 16.67 -40.45 -31.39
CA GLY A 763 16.98 -40.36 -32.83
C GLY A 763 15.79 -39.95 -33.71
N GLU A 764 14.78 -39.30 -33.12
CA GLU A 764 13.58 -38.86 -33.82
C GLU A 764 13.94 -37.80 -34.87
N ILE A 765 13.47 -37.99 -36.10
CA ILE A 765 13.72 -37.09 -37.22
C ILE A 765 12.82 -35.88 -37.07
N VAL A 766 13.43 -34.66 -36.97
CA VAL A 766 12.73 -33.42 -36.85
C VAL A 766 12.49 -32.81 -38.24
N ASP A 767 11.23 -32.49 -38.56
CA ASP A 767 10.86 -31.77 -39.78
C ASP A 767 10.65 -30.30 -39.52
N PHE A 768 11.45 -29.45 -40.17
CA PHE A 768 11.33 -27.99 -40.13
C PHE A 768 10.59 -27.40 -41.33
N THR A 769 9.98 -28.25 -42.19
CA THR A 769 9.26 -27.79 -43.36
C THR A 769 8.07 -26.90 -42.93
N GLY A 770 8.06 -25.63 -43.37
CA GLY A 770 7.04 -24.65 -42.97
C GLY A 770 7.34 -23.93 -41.66
N SER A 771 8.43 -24.27 -40.94
CA SER A 771 8.88 -23.51 -39.79
C SER A 771 9.68 -22.29 -40.21
N GLU A 772 9.34 -21.13 -39.71
CA GLU A 772 10.05 -19.86 -39.98
C GLU A 772 11.43 -19.86 -39.31
N SER A 773 12.46 -19.49 -40.08
CA SER A 773 13.80 -19.34 -39.52
C SER A 773 13.92 -18.03 -38.75
N LEU A 774 14.53 -18.07 -37.56
CA LEU A 774 14.79 -16.92 -36.70
C LEU A 774 16.11 -16.19 -37.04
N GLY A 775 16.96 -16.82 -37.83
CA GLY A 775 18.27 -16.30 -38.25
C GLY A 775 19.31 -17.37 -38.46
N ALA A 776 20.49 -16.94 -38.85
CA ALA A 776 21.62 -17.84 -39.07
C ALA A 776 22.27 -18.30 -37.75
N CYS A 777 22.55 -19.59 -37.65
CA CYS A 777 23.26 -20.15 -36.50
C CYS A 777 24.68 -19.56 -36.36
N PRO A 778 25.08 -19.01 -35.21
CA PRO A 778 26.39 -18.41 -35.02
C PRO A 778 27.54 -19.43 -35.04
N LYS A 779 27.23 -20.73 -34.94
CA LYS A 779 28.23 -21.80 -34.98
C LYS A 779 28.47 -22.39 -36.34
N CYS A 780 27.42 -22.55 -37.17
CA CYS A 780 27.56 -23.27 -38.45
C CYS A 780 26.85 -22.60 -39.64
N GLY A 781 26.20 -21.46 -39.41
CA GLY A 781 25.46 -20.76 -40.45
C GLY A 781 24.13 -21.40 -40.89
N GLY A 782 23.73 -22.54 -40.33
CA GLY A 782 22.43 -23.18 -40.61
C GLY A 782 21.27 -22.36 -40.01
N ALA A 783 20.04 -22.64 -40.43
CA ALA A 783 18.87 -21.94 -39.91
C ALA A 783 18.59 -22.31 -38.45
N VAL A 784 18.21 -21.35 -37.65
CA VAL A 784 17.74 -21.55 -36.28
C VAL A 784 16.23 -21.46 -36.25
N HIS A 785 15.59 -22.46 -35.65
CA HIS A 785 14.14 -22.61 -35.56
C HIS A 785 13.69 -22.74 -34.12
N GLU A 786 12.44 -22.40 -33.89
CA GLU A 786 11.76 -22.67 -32.63
C GLU A 786 11.32 -24.14 -32.62
N HIS A 787 11.75 -24.90 -31.62
CA HIS A 787 11.37 -26.31 -31.45
C HIS A 787 11.19 -26.65 -29.98
N GLY A 788 9.96 -27.00 -29.60
CA GLY A 788 9.61 -27.28 -28.21
C GLY A 788 9.91 -26.07 -27.30
N SER A 789 10.64 -26.30 -26.22
CA SER A 789 11.08 -25.27 -25.28
C SER A 789 12.40 -24.59 -25.65
N ASN A 790 12.91 -24.84 -26.87
CA ASN A 790 14.21 -24.35 -27.28
C ASN A 790 14.16 -23.64 -28.62
N TYR A 791 15.19 -22.85 -28.87
CA TYR A 791 15.61 -22.38 -30.18
C TYR A 791 16.81 -23.19 -30.61
N ILE A 792 16.70 -23.93 -31.69
CA ILE A 792 17.74 -24.89 -32.11
C ILE A 792 18.16 -24.65 -33.57
N CYS A 793 19.40 -24.95 -33.85
CA CYS A 793 19.88 -25.00 -35.23
C CYS A 793 19.34 -26.27 -35.92
N GLU A 794 18.87 -26.16 -37.15
CA GLU A 794 18.42 -27.29 -37.96
C GLU A 794 19.44 -28.45 -38.03
N LYS A 795 20.74 -28.10 -37.97
CA LYS A 795 21.85 -29.08 -37.97
C LYS A 795 22.21 -29.61 -36.58
N ALA A 796 21.48 -29.20 -35.53
CA ALA A 796 21.72 -29.67 -34.16
C ALA A 796 20.81 -30.84 -33.75
N VAL A 797 19.89 -31.24 -34.64
CA VAL A 797 18.99 -32.41 -34.47
C VAL A 797 18.97 -33.25 -35.73
N PRO A 798 18.61 -34.54 -35.67
CA PRO A 798 18.40 -35.33 -36.86
C PRO A 798 17.28 -34.79 -37.74
N THR A 799 17.53 -34.63 -39.03
CA THR A 799 16.52 -34.27 -40.04
C THR A 799 16.54 -35.27 -41.16
N GLU A 800 15.49 -35.32 -42.01
CA GLU A 800 15.41 -36.26 -43.12
C GLU A 800 16.63 -36.16 -44.08
N GLY A 801 17.14 -34.92 -44.28
CA GLY A 801 18.32 -34.66 -45.10
C GLY A 801 19.66 -34.81 -44.39
N GLN A 802 19.65 -34.87 -43.06
CA GLN A 802 20.87 -34.95 -42.22
C GLN A 802 20.59 -35.76 -40.95
N PRO A 803 20.65 -37.11 -41.03
CA PRO A 803 20.34 -37.96 -39.88
C PRO A 803 21.30 -37.87 -38.70
N THR A 804 22.53 -37.37 -38.95
CA THR A 804 23.54 -37.17 -37.87
C THR A 804 23.75 -35.68 -37.62
N PRO A 805 23.49 -35.17 -36.40
CA PRO A 805 23.73 -33.77 -36.07
C PRO A 805 25.19 -33.38 -36.29
N THR A 806 25.40 -32.22 -36.94
CA THR A 806 26.74 -31.61 -37.19
C THR A 806 26.93 -30.27 -36.47
N CYS A 807 25.93 -29.83 -35.72
CA CYS A 807 25.96 -28.63 -34.89
C CYS A 807 25.45 -29.00 -33.50
N ASN A 808 25.69 -28.13 -32.55
CA ASN A 808 25.19 -28.26 -31.18
C ASN A 808 24.65 -26.92 -30.65
N PHE A 809 24.23 -26.00 -31.56
CA PHE A 809 23.64 -24.76 -31.12
C PHE A 809 22.20 -24.97 -30.63
N LYS A 810 21.98 -24.63 -29.38
CA LYS A 810 20.71 -24.69 -28.67
C LYS A 810 20.63 -23.58 -27.64
N SER A 811 19.50 -22.90 -27.56
CA SER A 811 19.17 -21.92 -26.51
C SER A 811 17.78 -22.19 -25.98
N GLY A 812 17.62 -22.25 -24.67
CA GLY A 812 16.29 -22.41 -24.05
C GLY A 812 15.46 -21.15 -24.21
N LYS A 813 14.13 -21.31 -24.35
CA LYS A 813 13.16 -20.21 -24.26
C LYS A 813 13.14 -19.56 -22.88
N ILE A 814 13.62 -20.28 -21.87
CA ILE A 814 13.80 -19.78 -20.52
C ILE A 814 15.25 -19.93 -20.12
N VAL A 815 15.94 -18.80 -19.90
CA VAL A 815 17.34 -18.75 -19.48
C VAL A 815 17.41 -18.08 -18.12
N LEU A 816 17.92 -18.79 -17.11
CA LEU A 816 18.02 -18.26 -15.72
C LEU A 816 16.70 -17.63 -15.25
N GLN A 817 15.59 -18.28 -15.52
CA GLN A 817 14.20 -17.87 -15.20
C GLN A 817 13.69 -16.67 -16.01
N GLN A 818 14.49 -16.07 -16.87
CA GLN A 818 14.06 -15.08 -17.84
C GLN A 818 13.47 -15.76 -19.07
N VAL A 819 12.26 -15.42 -19.44
CA VAL A 819 11.69 -15.80 -20.75
C VAL A 819 12.40 -14.98 -21.82
N VAL A 820 12.94 -15.66 -22.80
CA VAL A 820 13.57 -15.08 -23.99
C VAL A 820 12.62 -15.28 -25.15
N GLU A 821 11.93 -14.24 -25.54
CA GLU A 821 10.95 -14.27 -26.61
C GLU A 821 11.62 -14.45 -27.98
N ARG A 822 10.83 -14.88 -28.96
CA ARG A 822 11.25 -15.14 -30.32
C ARG A 822 11.99 -13.95 -30.97
N GLU A 823 11.48 -12.74 -30.79
CA GLU A 823 12.06 -11.50 -31.29
C GLU A 823 13.44 -11.22 -30.67
N GLN A 824 13.63 -11.59 -29.41
CA GLN A 824 14.90 -11.42 -28.73
C GLN A 824 15.96 -12.41 -29.20
N ILE A 825 15.56 -13.63 -29.55
CA ILE A 825 16.46 -14.59 -30.17
C ILE A 825 16.80 -14.16 -31.61
N ALA A 826 15.83 -13.72 -32.41
CA ALA A 826 16.11 -13.20 -33.74
C ALA A 826 17.10 -12.03 -33.70
N LYS A 827 16.92 -11.14 -32.76
CA LYS A 827 17.84 -10.02 -32.53
C LYS A 827 19.22 -10.48 -32.03
N LEU A 828 19.28 -11.47 -31.15
CA LEU A 828 20.53 -12.07 -30.72
C LEU A 828 21.32 -12.67 -31.89
N LEU A 829 20.60 -13.33 -32.81
CA LEU A 829 21.22 -13.95 -33.97
C LEU A 829 21.68 -12.92 -35.02
N SER A 830 20.96 -11.77 -35.17
CA SER A 830 21.33 -10.71 -36.12
C SER A 830 22.37 -9.74 -35.56
N ASP A 831 22.17 -9.27 -34.32
CA ASP A 831 22.90 -8.16 -33.71
C ASP A 831 23.96 -8.60 -32.70
N GLY A 832 23.97 -9.88 -32.35
CA GLY A 832 24.88 -10.46 -31.34
C GLY A 832 24.46 -10.21 -29.89
N LYS A 833 23.36 -9.49 -29.64
CA LYS A 833 22.79 -9.25 -28.30
C LYS A 833 21.29 -8.97 -28.34
N THR A 834 20.61 -9.27 -27.25
CA THR A 834 19.18 -8.96 -27.04
C THR A 834 18.99 -7.49 -26.61
N ASP A 835 17.76 -7.07 -26.41
CA ASP A 835 17.47 -5.91 -25.58
C ASP A 835 17.82 -6.19 -24.12
N LEU A 836 17.82 -5.16 -23.27
CA LEU A 836 18.03 -5.36 -21.83
C LEU A 836 16.87 -6.15 -21.24
N LEU A 837 17.12 -7.40 -20.87
CA LEU A 837 16.14 -8.26 -20.18
C LEU A 837 16.33 -8.17 -18.66
N GLU A 838 15.25 -8.05 -17.92
CA GLU A 838 15.29 -7.58 -16.52
C GLU A 838 15.05 -8.67 -15.47
N LYS A 839 14.64 -9.87 -15.89
CA LYS A 839 14.13 -10.90 -14.97
C LYS A 839 15.05 -12.12 -14.82
N PHE A 840 16.32 -12.00 -15.14
CA PHE A 840 17.27 -13.10 -14.87
C PHE A 840 17.44 -13.33 -13.37
N VAL A 841 17.54 -14.58 -12.96
CA VAL A 841 17.81 -14.95 -11.57
C VAL A 841 19.09 -15.78 -11.51
N SER A 842 20.07 -15.28 -10.80
CA SER A 842 21.35 -15.96 -10.65
C SER A 842 21.20 -17.32 -9.94
N ASN A 843 21.67 -18.38 -10.52
CA ASN A 843 21.68 -19.72 -9.90
C ASN A 843 22.56 -19.78 -8.65
N ARG A 844 23.60 -18.94 -8.57
CA ARG A 844 24.54 -18.90 -7.45
C ARG A 844 24.03 -18.05 -6.28
N THR A 845 23.58 -16.81 -6.58
CA THR A 845 23.20 -15.85 -5.54
C THR A 845 21.71 -15.76 -5.31
N ARG A 846 20.89 -16.36 -6.20
CA ARG A 846 19.42 -16.32 -6.20
C ARG A 846 18.83 -14.89 -6.25
N ARG A 847 19.64 -13.93 -6.67
CA ARG A 847 19.20 -12.54 -6.87
C ARG A 847 18.82 -12.29 -8.32
N ALA A 848 17.78 -11.49 -8.50
CA ALA A 848 17.43 -10.99 -9.82
C ALA A 848 18.51 -10.03 -10.34
N PHE A 849 18.75 -10.06 -11.65
CA PHE A 849 19.66 -9.15 -12.34
C PHE A 849 19.18 -8.89 -13.77
N LYS A 850 19.69 -7.83 -14.36
CA LYS A 850 19.41 -7.45 -15.74
C LYS A 850 20.63 -7.77 -16.60
N ALA A 851 20.39 -8.25 -17.81
CA ALA A 851 21.44 -8.53 -18.78
C ALA A 851 20.92 -8.43 -20.22
N PHE A 852 21.85 -8.38 -21.17
CA PHE A 852 21.57 -8.43 -22.60
C PHE A 852 21.76 -9.85 -23.14
#